data_211a3b4844dd48ca5944066e3e44da7a
#
_entry.id   211a3b4844dd48ca5944066e3e44da7a
#
_cell.length_a   1.000
_cell.length_b   1.000
_cell.length_c   1.000
_cell.angle_alpha   90.00
_cell.angle_beta   90.00
_cell.angle_gamma   90.00
#
_symmetry.space_group_name_H-M   'P 1'
#
loop_
_entity.id
_entity.type
_entity.pdbx_description
1 polymer ?
#
loop_
_entity_poly.entity_id
_entity_poly.type
_entity_poly.pdbx_seq_one_letter_code
_entity_poly.pdbx_strand_id
1 'polypeptide(L)'
;PSADISAVAEVVLGGLLRKTSMRPDPVAQADGSDIGGGVGYEFHRGVRAELLAAGRRGDTIRVARLIAGYLGQRNPVLRNFREALDDPEHTPEPELTPENRPYLKVQEAVFRALSGRYALRAARLRRKRKISPPDEHDDGGSKLPGPEPSTQQDWDIASASEGDSTMPAPGSSQPEGRTLVRQPQIWGAVPLRNPDFVGRAPLLEQLRKRLSEPGETATAVLPEALHGMGGVGKSQSVVEYIYRHVSEYDIVWWIPAEHTTQIRSSFVDLAKRLGIKAGSAETAVPAVLETLRSGIPDRKWILVFDNAEHPDVVRPFLPAGSGHVVVTSRNAEWAGVARTVEVDLFTRSESIELLRRRGGGTISDEDADRLAEALGDLPLAVEQAAAWRAQTGMPVAEYVDLLEKNSAELLKAGATGEYELSVAAAWNVPLNRLRTDRRAALELLQVCAFFSPEPIARSLFTGVRGAPVPPSLAEALADPIKLNSAIREIHRYSLAKIDHARNTIQLHRLVQAVLRDQLDKSKWEDTRHSVHLMLVNGDPGDPSNSVNWPVYADLLPHATNSRAVDCEDSWVRTMVTNLVRYLIAVGDYHGALNLAQDARESWTASLGETHVDTLVMGRHLANALRRVGRPADASAMSTAVYALMREHLGTDNEATIAMGSAASFVKEVEGRFYDERDADKITLDSARRVFGQDDPETLVYANNYASSLRLAGDFFGARDLDEQTLRRRTAVLGASHAATLNTRSGLAMDIRECGDYIKACEMQEETSAMATEILGRDHPRTIGGDRCLAVARRKAGRHEQAMALTEDVYNRYRLRHGEGHLDTVTSMMDMCTELRHMGEMEKSLDFGVRGVRDFEKVYYPTHPYVMIAMSNLAVTRRLLGDLDEARNLSERAVAGLLERLTEDHPYVLVARTNLASDLAELGEPEKARLYDEDTLARSTATLGAEHPSTLAVAHNLSIDLNLLGQSEEAAILHAKTAASLAVVLGEAHPATVAANQNVRANVDIDTMQL
;
A
#
# COMPACT_ATOMS: atom_id res chain seq x y z
N PRO A 1 3.73 -42.22 12.40
CA PRO A 1 2.88 -41.06 12.08
C PRO A 1 1.86 -40.70 13.17
N SER A 2 1.45 -41.66 14.04
CA SER A 2 0.44 -41.42 15.07
C SER A 2 0.96 -40.78 16.36
N ALA A 3 2.25 -40.87 16.64
CA ALA A 3 2.85 -40.28 17.84
C ALA A 3 3.03 -38.75 17.75
N ASP A 4 3.30 -38.24 16.56
CA ASP A 4 3.53 -36.80 16.35
C ASP A 4 2.25 -35.96 16.49
N ILE A 5 1.09 -36.50 16.17
CA ILE A 5 -0.19 -35.80 16.27
C ILE A 5 -0.60 -35.57 17.74
N SER A 6 -0.26 -36.51 18.64
CA SER A 6 -0.53 -36.33 20.08
C SER A 6 0.37 -35.27 20.68
N ALA A 7 1.64 -35.22 20.29
CA ALA A 7 2.61 -34.23 20.76
C ALA A 7 2.26 -32.81 20.28
N VAL A 8 1.84 -32.66 19.04
CA VAL A 8 1.37 -31.36 18.49
C VAL A 8 0.08 -30.90 19.19
N ALA A 9 -0.85 -31.82 19.50
CA ALA A 9 -2.07 -31.49 20.25
C ALA A 9 -1.74 -31.09 21.69
N GLU A 10 -0.80 -31.73 22.36
CA GLU A 10 -0.36 -31.38 23.72
C GLU A 10 0.37 -30.02 23.76
N VAL A 11 1.24 -29.73 22.80
CA VAL A 11 1.95 -28.44 22.72
C VAL A 11 0.99 -27.30 22.37
N VAL A 12 0.10 -27.51 21.40
CA VAL A 12 -0.90 -26.49 21.00
C VAL A 12 -1.95 -26.28 22.10
N LEU A 13 -2.37 -27.32 22.81
CA LEU A 13 -3.39 -27.21 23.86
C LEU A 13 -2.81 -26.78 25.20
N GLY A 14 -1.59 -27.20 25.56
CA GLY A 14 -0.96 -26.93 26.86
C GLY A 14 -0.55 -25.49 27.11
N GLY A 15 -0.17 -24.74 26.05
CA GLY A 15 0.30 -23.35 26.17
C GLY A 15 -0.71 -22.27 25.76
N LEU A 16 -1.79 -22.64 25.09
CA LEU A 16 -2.74 -21.71 24.50
C LEU A 16 -4.09 -21.67 25.24
N LEU A 17 -4.34 -22.62 26.13
CA LEU A 17 -5.58 -22.73 26.91
C LEU A 17 -5.29 -22.42 28.38
N ARG A 18 -6.09 -21.54 28.98
CA ARG A 18 -6.12 -21.38 30.42
C ARG A 18 -7.20 -22.28 31.04
N LYS A 19 -6.88 -22.87 32.20
CA LYS A 19 -7.84 -23.64 33.00
C LYS A 19 -8.84 -22.68 33.63
N THR A 20 -10.12 -22.85 33.34
CA THR A 20 -11.21 -22.11 33.98
C THR A 20 -11.95 -23.07 34.91
N SER A 21 -12.20 -22.67 36.17
CA SER A 21 -13.17 -23.37 37.01
C SER A 21 -14.57 -23.01 36.54
N MET A 22 -15.35 -23.98 36.06
CA MET A 22 -16.77 -23.77 35.92
C MET A 22 -17.38 -23.54 37.33
N ARG A 23 -18.04 -22.41 37.53
CA ARG A 23 -18.91 -22.24 38.71
C ARG A 23 -20.04 -23.24 38.55
N PRO A 24 -20.38 -24.05 39.61
CA PRO A 24 -21.52 -24.91 39.53
C PRO A 24 -22.79 -24.07 39.33
N ASP A 25 -23.64 -24.51 38.42
CA ASP A 25 -24.93 -23.91 38.15
C ASP A 25 -25.80 -23.96 39.43
N PRO A 26 -26.31 -22.83 39.92
CA PRO A 26 -27.10 -22.84 41.17
C PRO A 26 -28.39 -23.67 41.10
N VAL A 27 -28.81 -24.07 39.91
CA VAL A 27 -30.03 -24.92 39.73
C VAL A 27 -29.70 -26.40 39.90
N ALA A 28 -28.46 -26.85 39.72
CA ALA A 28 -28.07 -28.27 39.84
C ALA A 28 -27.83 -28.75 41.29
N GLN A 29 -27.87 -27.87 42.29
CA GLN A 29 -27.71 -28.25 43.69
C GLN A 29 -28.99 -28.83 44.34
N ALA A 30 -30.12 -28.86 43.65
CA ALA A 30 -31.39 -29.35 44.22
C ALA A 30 -31.59 -30.86 44.08
N ASP A 31 -30.79 -31.61 43.31
CA ASP A 31 -31.09 -33.00 42.93
C ASP A 31 -30.00 -34.03 43.33
N GLY A 32 -29.12 -33.73 44.25
CA GLY A 32 -28.27 -34.72 44.94
C GLY A 32 -27.37 -35.63 44.06
N SER A 33 -27.12 -35.30 42.81
CA SER A 33 -26.21 -36.04 41.94
C SER A 33 -24.83 -35.33 41.89
N ASP A 34 -23.86 -36.01 42.42
CA ASP A 34 -22.45 -35.61 42.45
C ASP A 34 -21.89 -35.64 41.01
N ILE A 35 -22.06 -34.54 40.26
CA ILE A 35 -21.46 -34.37 38.94
C ILE A 35 -20.08 -33.73 39.19
N GLY A 36 -19.05 -34.57 39.14
CA GLY A 36 -17.64 -34.16 39.29
C GLY A 36 -17.34 -32.91 38.46
N GLY A 37 -16.79 -31.89 39.15
CA GLY A 37 -16.50 -30.58 38.60
C GLY A 37 -15.68 -30.67 37.30
N GLY A 38 -16.33 -30.40 36.18
CA GLY A 38 -15.67 -30.37 34.86
C GLY A 38 -14.66 -29.24 34.78
N VAL A 39 -13.42 -29.56 34.41
CA VAL A 39 -12.41 -28.57 34.11
C VAL A 39 -12.68 -27.98 32.72
N GLY A 40 -13.05 -26.71 32.65
CA GLY A 40 -13.18 -25.99 31.41
C GLY A 40 -11.82 -25.40 30.96
N TYR A 41 -11.59 -25.36 29.68
CA TYR A 41 -10.42 -24.71 29.09
C TYR A 41 -10.89 -23.62 28.15
N GLU A 42 -10.28 -22.47 28.22
CA GLU A 42 -10.57 -21.31 27.37
C GLU A 42 -9.28 -20.81 26.73
N PHE A 43 -9.36 -20.42 25.43
CA PHE A 43 -8.23 -19.77 24.79
C PHE A 43 -7.93 -18.42 25.44
N HIS A 44 -6.66 -18.07 25.60
CA HIS A 44 -6.30 -16.71 25.97
C HIS A 44 -6.85 -15.71 24.95
N ARG A 45 -7.31 -14.54 25.42
CA ARG A 45 -7.87 -13.48 24.54
C ARG A 45 -6.88 -13.11 23.44
N GLY A 46 -7.32 -13.08 22.19
CA GLY A 46 -6.51 -12.75 21.01
C GLY A 46 -5.86 -13.97 20.34
N VAL A 47 -5.32 -14.92 21.10
CA VAL A 47 -4.58 -16.10 20.57
C VAL A 47 -5.39 -16.89 19.55
N ARG A 48 -6.68 -17.00 19.73
CA ARG A 48 -7.55 -17.72 18.81
C ARG A 48 -7.69 -17.05 17.45
N ALA A 49 -7.83 -15.71 17.43
CA ALA A 49 -7.93 -14.95 16.18
C ALA A 49 -6.59 -14.97 15.42
N GLU A 50 -5.48 -14.88 16.14
CA GLU A 50 -4.14 -14.94 15.59
C GLU A 50 -3.77 -16.32 15.03
N LEU A 51 -4.10 -17.41 15.73
CA LEU A 51 -3.87 -18.76 15.23
C LEU A 51 -4.65 -19.05 13.95
N LEU A 52 -5.89 -18.53 13.86
CA LEU A 52 -6.71 -18.67 12.66
C LEU A 52 -6.27 -17.79 11.50
N ALA A 53 -5.64 -16.65 11.80
CA ALA A 53 -5.12 -15.71 10.80
C ALA A 53 -3.73 -16.11 10.27
N ALA A 54 -2.90 -16.74 11.12
CA ALA A 54 -1.50 -17.03 10.82
C ALA A 54 -1.27 -18.45 10.26
N GLY A 55 -2.23 -19.38 10.44
CA GLY A 55 -2.12 -20.75 9.93
C GLY A 55 -2.29 -20.80 8.41
N ARG A 56 -1.47 -21.60 7.72
CA ARG A 56 -1.79 -21.98 6.33
C ARG A 56 -3.19 -22.56 6.30
N ARG A 57 -3.99 -22.12 5.35
CA ARG A 57 -5.42 -22.46 5.26
C ARG A 57 -5.67 -23.97 5.28
N GLY A 58 -4.87 -24.74 4.55
CA GLY A 58 -4.92 -26.20 4.53
C GLY A 58 -4.64 -26.84 5.90
N ASP A 59 -3.69 -26.30 6.66
CA ASP A 59 -3.36 -26.77 8.02
C ASP A 59 -4.47 -26.42 8.99
N THR A 60 -5.04 -25.24 8.90
CA THR A 60 -6.20 -24.81 9.72
C THR A 60 -7.42 -25.72 9.47
N ILE A 61 -7.71 -26.06 8.21
CA ILE A 61 -8.78 -27.01 7.85
C ILE A 61 -8.48 -28.40 8.43
N ARG A 62 -7.26 -28.87 8.31
CA ARG A 62 -6.86 -30.19 8.84
C ARG A 62 -6.98 -30.27 10.35
N VAL A 63 -6.53 -29.25 11.08
CA VAL A 63 -6.66 -29.15 12.53
C VAL A 63 -8.12 -29.05 12.95
N ALA A 64 -8.91 -28.21 12.28
CA ALA A 64 -10.35 -28.07 12.53
C ALA A 64 -11.10 -29.39 12.30
N ARG A 65 -10.77 -30.16 11.27
CA ARG A 65 -11.34 -31.51 11.01
C ARG A 65 -10.99 -32.51 12.10
N LEU A 66 -9.75 -32.52 12.59
CA LEU A 66 -9.31 -33.41 13.65
C LEU A 66 -10.04 -33.11 14.97
N ILE A 67 -10.12 -31.83 15.35
CA ILE A 67 -10.84 -31.38 16.55
C ILE A 67 -12.32 -31.68 16.43
N ALA A 68 -12.95 -31.35 15.31
CA ALA A 68 -14.38 -31.64 15.08
C ALA A 68 -14.68 -33.15 15.02
N GLY A 69 -13.75 -33.96 14.51
CA GLY A 69 -13.86 -35.43 14.50
C GLY A 69 -13.79 -36.04 15.86
N TYR A 70 -12.89 -35.58 16.73
CA TYR A 70 -12.74 -36.08 18.10
C TYR A 70 -13.91 -35.66 19.01
N LEU A 71 -14.29 -34.38 18.94
CA LEU A 71 -15.34 -33.81 19.78
C LEU A 71 -16.75 -34.11 19.23
N GLY A 72 -16.92 -34.30 17.95
CA GLY A 72 -18.18 -34.55 17.27
C GLY A 72 -18.84 -35.91 17.60
N GLN A 73 -18.06 -36.84 18.18
CA GLN A 73 -18.62 -38.11 18.70
C GLN A 73 -19.55 -37.91 19.91
N ARG A 74 -19.34 -36.79 20.64
CA ARG A 74 -20.05 -36.48 21.89
C ARG A 74 -21.04 -35.30 21.79
N ASN A 75 -20.99 -34.51 20.68
CA ASN A 75 -21.84 -33.33 20.53
C ASN A 75 -22.39 -33.21 19.09
N PRO A 76 -23.72 -33.18 18.90
CA PRO A 76 -24.36 -33.10 17.58
C PRO A 76 -23.96 -31.82 16.80
N VAL A 77 -23.78 -30.70 17.49
CA VAL A 77 -23.38 -29.40 16.88
C VAL A 77 -21.97 -29.48 16.32
N LEU A 78 -21.05 -30.17 17.00
CA LEU A 78 -19.68 -30.39 16.53
C LEU A 78 -19.61 -31.44 15.42
N ARG A 79 -20.58 -32.38 15.37
CA ARG A 79 -20.73 -33.29 14.23
C ARG A 79 -21.16 -32.53 12.99
N ASN A 80 -22.15 -31.64 13.07
CA ASN A 80 -22.56 -30.76 12.01
C ASN A 80 -21.42 -29.84 11.54
N PHE A 81 -20.58 -29.37 12.47
CA PHE A 81 -19.37 -28.58 12.13
C PHE A 81 -18.37 -29.40 11.30
N ARG A 82 -18.17 -30.66 11.62
CA ARG A 82 -17.32 -31.57 10.84
C ARG A 82 -17.87 -31.76 9.43
N GLU A 83 -19.17 -32.09 9.33
CA GLU A 83 -19.85 -32.25 8.04
C GLU A 83 -19.73 -30.97 7.17
N ALA A 84 -19.89 -29.81 7.80
CA ALA A 84 -19.77 -28.52 7.16
C ALA A 84 -18.32 -28.12 6.80
N LEU A 85 -17.30 -28.73 7.41
CA LEU A 85 -15.92 -28.61 6.97
C LEU A 85 -15.62 -29.43 5.70
N ASP A 86 -16.40 -30.51 5.51
CA ASP A 86 -16.27 -31.38 4.33
C ASP A 86 -17.17 -30.88 3.18
N ASP A 87 -18.40 -30.49 3.47
CA ASP A 87 -19.38 -29.93 2.52
C ASP A 87 -20.10 -28.70 3.12
N PRO A 88 -19.51 -27.50 3.00
CA PRO A 88 -20.10 -26.29 3.59
C PRO A 88 -21.35 -25.78 2.86
N GLU A 89 -21.59 -26.22 1.63
CA GLU A 89 -22.70 -25.73 0.80
C GLU A 89 -23.98 -26.52 1.09
N HIS A 90 -23.90 -27.83 1.20
CA HIS A 90 -25.06 -28.72 1.34
C HIS A 90 -25.34 -29.14 2.78
N THR A 91 -24.39 -28.97 3.71
CA THR A 91 -24.64 -29.27 5.13
C THR A 91 -25.70 -28.31 5.70
N PRO A 92 -26.80 -28.77 6.28
CA PRO A 92 -27.82 -27.90 6.86
C PRO A 92 -27.25 -27.05 8.00
N GLU A 93 -27.77 -25.85 8.16
CA GLU A 93 -27.36 -24.96 9.26
C GLU A 93 -28.02 -25.44 10.58
N PRO A 94 -27.25 -25.53 11.67
CA PRO A 94 -27.82 -25.93 12.96
C PRO A 94 -28.85 -24.90 13.45
N GLU A 95 -29.87 -25.36 14.16
CA GLU A 95 -30.82 -24.45 14.82
C GLU A 95 -30.13 -23.61 15.88
N LEU A 96 -30.57 -22.36 16.03
CA LEU A 96 -30.01 -21.44 17.02
C LEU A 96 -30.75 -21.66 18.34
N THR A 97 -30.07 -22.31 19.29
CA THR A 97 -30.55 -22.46 20.67
C THR A 97 -29.61 -21.77 21.64
N PRO A 98 -30.03 -21.41 22.85
CA PRO A 98 -29.13 -20.80 23.85
C PRO A 98 -27.86 -21.66 24.10
N GLU A 99 -28.01 -22.97 24.13
CA GLU A 99 -26.95 -23.94 24.43
C GLU A 99 -25.93 -24.04 23.28
N ASN A 100 -26.35 -23.90 22.01
CA ASN A 100 -25.46 -24.06 20.87
C ASN A 100 -24.92 -22.73 20.34
N ARG A 101 -25.43 -21.58 20.78
CA ARG A 101 -25.03 -20.24 20.38
C ARG A 101 -23.50 -19.97 20.52
N PRO A 102 -22.82 -20.40 21.60
CA PRO A 102 -21.36 -20.28 21.71
C PRO A 102 -20.61 -21.05 20.62
N TYR A 103 -21.08 -22.27 20.30
CA TYR A 103 -20.47 -23.10 19.26
C TYR A 103 -20.66 -22.52 17.86
N LEU A 104 -21.82 -21.92 17.58
CA LEU A 104 -22.07 -21.23 16.31
C LEU A 104 -21.19 -19.98 16.14
N LYS A 105 -20.92 -19.29 17.24
CA LYS A 105 -19.93 -18.16 17.23
C LYS A 105 -18.52 -18.65 16.88
N VAL A 106 -18.16 -19.84 17.36
CA VAL A 106 -16.89 -20.50 17.01
C VAL A 106 -16.87 -20.93 15.55
N GLN A 107 -17.94 -21.62 15.10
CA GLN A 107 -18.04 -22.05 13.70
C GLN A 107 -17.96 -20.86 12.72
N GLU A 108 -18.73 -19.78 12.99
CA GLU A 108 -18.66 -18.55 12.21
C GLU A 108 -17.25 -17.99 12.12
N ALA A 109 -16.54 -17.91 13.25
CA ALA A 109 -15.19 -17.39 13.30
C ALA A 109 -14.18 -18.26 12.53
N VAL A 110 -14.28 -19.59 12.65
CA VAL A 110 -13.45 -20.54 11.90
C VAL A 110 -13.74 -20.45 10.40
N PHE A 111 -15.00 -20.49 9.99
CA PHE A 111 -15.38 -20.41 8.58
C PHE A 111 -15.01 -19.06 7.96
N ARG A 112 -15.05 -17.97 8.73
CA ARG A 112 -14.58 -16.65 8.29
C ARG A 112 -13.07 -16.64 8.09
N ALA A 113 -12.31 -17.20 9.03
CA ALA A 113 -10.85 -17.28 8.93
C ALA A 113 -10.41 -18.23 7.81
N LEU A 114 -11.14 -19.33 7.59
CA LEU A 114 -10.91 -20.22 6.47
C LEU A 114 -11.25 -19.58 5.12
N SER A 115 -12.19 -18.60 5.10
CA SER A 115 -12.60 -17.91 3.87
C SER A 115 -13.04 -18.90 2.76
N GLY A 116 -12.96 -18.55 1.50
CA GLY A 116 -13.23 -19.43 0.39
C GLY A 116 -14.62 -20.02 0.40
N ARG A 117 -14.73 -21.33 0.08
CA ARG A 117 -16.00 -22.05 0.08
C ARG A 117 -16.76 -21.97 1.39
N TYR A 118 -16.10 -21.56 2.48
CA TYR A 118 -16.70 -21.37 3.80
C TYR A 118 -17.26 -19.97 4.03
N ALA A 119 -16.92 -18.98 3.18
CA ALA A 119 -17.27 -17.57 3.38
C ALA A 119 -18.79 -17.35 3.39
N LEU A 120 -19.52 -17.98 2.45
CA LEU A 120 -20.99 -17.89 2.40
C LEU A 120 -21.63 -18.48 3.65
N ARG A 121 -21.11 -19.62 4.14
CA ARG A 121 -21.62 -20.23 5.38
C ARG A 121 -21.34 -19.35 6.59
N ALA A 122 -20.17 -18.75 6.69
CA ALA A 122 -19.86 -17.80 7.74
C ALA A 122 -20.82 -16.60 7.72
N ALA A 123 -21.12 -16.05 6.54
CA ALA A 123 -22.06 -14.95 6.36
C ALA A 123 -23.51 -15.35 6.76
N ARG A 124 -23.95 -16.55 6.40
CA ARG A 124 -25.27 -17.10 6.79
C ARG A 124 -25.38 -17.29 8.29
N LEU A 125 -24.39 -17.88 8.95
CA LEU A 125 -24.35 -18.06 10.40
C LEU A 125 -24.37 -16.71 11.14
N ARG A 126 -23.63 -15.72 10.63
CA ARG A 126 -23.62 -14.35 11.18
C ARG A 126 -24.98 -13.67 11.03
N ARG A 127 -25.65 -13.81 9.89
CA ARG A 127 -26.99 -13.26 9.66
C ARG A 127 -28.01 -13.90 10.59
N LYS A 128 -28.00 -15.22 10.70
CA LYS A 128 -28.89 -15.99 11.58
C LYS A 128 -28.76 -15.56 13.05
N ARG A 129 -27.55 -15.31 13.51
CA ARG A 129 -27.24 -14.86 14.87
C ARG A 129 -27.67 -13.40 15.15
N LYS A 130 -27.69 -12.51 14.13
CA LYS A 130 -28.12 -11.11 14.27
C LYS A 130 -29.64 -10.93 14.30
N ILE A 131 -30.40 -11.88 13.76
CA ILE A 131 -31.87 -11.83 13.67
C ILE A 131 -32.54 -12.26 14.97
N SER A 132 -31.87 -13.00 15.88
CA SER A 132 -32.37 -13.42 17.15
C SER A 132 -32.11 -12.40 18.25
N PRO A 133 -33.08 -12.09 19.18
CA PRO A 133 -32.88 -11.10 20.22
C PRO A 133 -31.69 -11.46 21.12
N PRO A 134 -31.01 -10.48 21.70
CA PRO A 134 -29.90 -10.72 22.63
C PRO A 134 -30.46 -11.35 23.91
N ASP A 135 -29.76 -12.36 24.42
CA ASP A 135 -30.08 -12.92 25.74
C ASP A 135 -29.77 -11.91 26.84
N GLU A 136 -30.66 -11.77 27.82
CA GLU A 136 -30.55 -10.86 29.00
C GLU A 136 -29.40 -11.20 29.96
N HIS A 137 -28.49 -12.13 29.64
CA HIS A 137 -27.43 -12.61 30.53
C HIS A 137 -26.03 -12.57 29.95
N ASP A 138 -25.67 -11.49 29.23
CA ASP A 138 -24.27 -11.26 28.82
C ASP A 138 -23.65 -10.02 29.54
N ASP A 139 -23.93 -9.88 30.84
CA ASP A 139 -23.32 -8.87 31.71
C ASP A 139 -22.14 -9.48 32.47
N GLY A 140 -20.96 -9.32 31.93
CA GLY A 140 -19.72 -9.76 32.60
C GLY A 140 -18.42 -9.41 31.87
N GLY A 141 -18.41 -8.36 31.09
CA GLY A 141 -17.18 -7.90 30.43
C GLY A 141 -17.09 -6.40 30.35
N SER A 142 -16.29 -5.78 31.23
CA SER A 142 -16.01 -4.34 31.25
C SER A 142 -15.79 -3.80 29.84
N LYS A 143 -16.72 -2.99 29.37
CA LYS A 143 -16.56 -2.12 28.21
C LYS A 143 -15.48 -1.09 28.54
N LEU A 144 -14.33 -1.20 27.91
CA LEU A 144 -13.53 0.01 27.64
C LEU A 144 -14.27 0.77 26.54
N PRO A 145 -14.49 2.08 26.70
CA PRO A 145 -15.20 2.87 25.70
C PRO A 145 -14.34 2.97 24.44
N GLY A 146 -14.79 2.35 23.36
CA GLY A 146 -14.37 2.74 22.04
C GLY A 146 -14.98 4.08 21.69
N PRO A 147 -14.35 4.91 20.86
CA PRO A 147 -14.92 6.17 20.46
C PRO A 147 -16.25 5.91 19.72
N GLU A 148 -17.33 6.46 20.26
CA GLU A 148 -18.61 6.53 19.57
C GLU A 148 -18.45 7.37 18.29
N PRO A 149 -19.13 7.00 17.18
CA PRO A 149 -19.21 7.87 16.03
C PRO A 149 -20.01 9.11 16.42
N SER A 150 -19.37 10.26 16.37
CA SER A 150 -20.00 11.55 16.53
C SER A 150 -21.15 11.68 15.55
N THR A 151 -22.35 11.79 16.06
CA THR A 151 -23.53 12.28 15.33
C THR A 151 -23.20 13.64 14.73
N GLN A 152 -23.31 13.72 13.42
CA GLN A 152 -23.38 14.98 12.69
C GLN A 152 -24.52 15.82 13.28
N GLN A 153 -24.16 16.92 13.96
CA GLN A 153 -25.08 18.01 14.17
C GLN A 153 -24.84 19.02 13.05
N ASP A 154 -25.86 19.16 12.24
CA ASP A 154 -26.01 20.20 11.24
C ASP A 154 -25.86 21.59 11.88
N TRP A 155 -24.94 22.39 11.37
CA TRP A 155 -24.88 23.81 11.63
C TRP A 155 -25.50 24.54 10.44
N ASP A 156 -26.79 24.80 10.55
CA ASP A 156 -27.47 25.78 9.71
C ASP A 156 -26.99 27.18 10.06
N ILE A 157 -26.48 27.88 9.08
CA ILE A 157 -26.20 29.30 9.13
C ILE A 157 -27.51 30.05 8.88
N ALA A 158 -28.10 30.55 9.92
CA ALA A 158 -29.17 31.54 9.82
C ALA A 158 -28.63 32.94 10.18
N SER A 159 -28.65 33.81 9.21
CA SER A 159 -28.51 35.25 9.32
C SER A 159 -29.68 35.88 10.08
N ALA A 160 -29.42 36.67 11.10
CA ALA A 160 -30.35 37.69 11.56
C ALA A 160 -29.65 38.85 12.25
N SER A 161 -29.90 39.96 11.75
CA SER A 161 -29.84 41.38 12.07
C SER A 161 -30.00 41.83 13.53
N GLU A 162 -29.26 42.87 13.84
CA GLU A 162 -29.47 44.06 14.66
C GLU A 162 -30.58 44.13 15.76
N GLY A 163 -30.19 44.58 16.93
CA GLY A 163 -31.10 45.06 17.96
C GLY A 163 -30.47 45.40 19.31
N ASP A 164 -30.07 46.60 19.43
CA ASP A 164 -29.84 47.57 20.48
C ASP A 164 -30.31 47.28 21.94
N SER A 165 -29.46 47.63 22.91
CA SER A 165 -29.65 48.49 24.08
C SER A 165 -29.10 48.03 25.43
N THR A 166 -28.19 48.90 25.92
CA THR A 166 -27.98 49.44 27.29
C THR A 166 -27.43 48.56 28.43
N MET A 167 -26.21 48.89 28.79
CA MET A 167 -25.41 49.25 29.98
C MET A 167 -26.03 49.11 31.42
N PRO A 168 -25.27 49.12 32.55
CA PRO A 168 -23.80 49.18 32.73
C PRO A 168 -23.18 48.28 33.83
N ALA A 169 -21.88 48.40 33.92
CA ALA A 169 -20.88 47.75 34.79
C ALA A 169 -21.01 48.01 36.33
N PRO A 170 -20.18 47.37 37.21
CA PRO A 170 -18.81 47.84 37.36
C PRO A 170 -17.70 46.84 37.70
N GLY A 171 -16.55 47.11 37.18
CA GLY A 171 -15.26 47.10 37.87
C GLY A 171 -14.64 45.75 38.33
N SER A 172 -13.67 45.22 37.60
CA SER A 172 -12.47 44.62 38.15
C SER A 172 -11.34 44.67 37.11
N SER A 173 -10.20 45.09 37.59
CA SER A 173 -8.91 45.31 36.92
C SER A 173 -8.50 44.19 35.95
N GLN A 174 -8.17 44.59 34.73
CA GLN A 174 -7.47 43.75 33.75
C GLN A 174 -6.02 43.47 34.20
N PRO A 175 -5.53 42.26 34.12
CA PRO A 175 -4.10 42.03 34.01
C PRO A 175 -3.68 42.20 32.54
N GLU A 176 -2.54 42.88 32.37
CA GLU A 176 -1.90 43.28 31.13
C GLU A 176 -1.76 42.15 30.09
N GLY A 177 -1.88 42.57 28.84
CA GLY A 177 -1.94 41.75 27.62
C GLY A 177 -0.99 40.60 27.54
N ARG A 178 -1.53 39.39 27.54
CA ARG A 178 -0.91 38.26 26.85
C ARG A 178 -1.14 38.44 25.36
N THR A 179 -0.12 38.90 24.66
CA THR A 179 -0.08 38.85 23.20
C THR A 179 -0.31 37.39 22.81
N LEU A 180 -1.45 37.07 22.18
CA LEU A 180 -1.72 35.75 21.63
C LEU A 180 -0.66 35.48 20.54
N VAL A 181 0.33 34.66 20.85
CA VAL A 181 1.33 34.21 19.86
C VAL A 181 0.57 33.46 18.78
N ARG A 182 0.65 33.96 17.53
CA ARG A 182 0.07 33.28 16.36
C ARG A 182 0.64 31.86 16.28
N GLN A 183 -0.25 30.86 16.27
CA GLN A 183 0.15 29.47 16.17
C GLN A 183 0.02 28.99 14.71
N PRO A 184 0.89 28.07 14.24
CA PRO A 184 0.76 27.45 12.94
C PRO A 184 -0.60 26.74 12.80
N GLN A 185 -1.21 26.86 11.63
CA GLN A 185 -2.45 26.16 11.30
C GLN A 185 -2.21 24.64 11.14
N ILE A 186 -1.02 24.27 10.64
CA ILE A 186 -0.59 22.88 10.50
C ILE A 186 0.73 22.69 11.26
N TRP A 187 0.68 21.77 12.23
CA TRP A 187 1.81 21.38 13.05
C TRP A 187 1.95 19.88 13.04
N GLY A 188 3.06 19.36 12.50
CA GLY A 188 3.23 17.92 12.34
C GLY A 188 4.59 17.38 12.74
N ALA A 189 4.56 16.36 13.60
CA ALA A 189 5.68 15.52 14.01
C ALA A 189 6.90 16.24 14.61
N VAL A 190 6.79 17.53 14.94
CA VAL A 190 7.90 18.29 15.55
C VAL A 190 8.20 17.73 16.94
N PRO A 191 9.47 17.37 17.25
CA PRO A 191 9.85 16.91 18.57
C PRO A 191 9.53 17.96 19.66
N LEU A 192 9.30 17.48 20.89
CA LEU A 192 9.08 18.38 22.03
C LEU A 192 10.31 19.25 22.26
N ARG A 193 10.06 20.52 22.61
CA ARG A 193 11.11 21.47 22.95
C ARG A 193 11.89 20.97 24.17
N ASN A 194 13.21 21.05 24.11
CA ASN A 194 14.07 20.76 25.24
C ASN A 194 14.07 21.94 26.23
N PRO A 195 13.53 21.81 27.47
CA PRO A 195 13.52 22.90 28.44
C PRO A 195 14.93 23.30 28.89
N ASP A 196 15.90 22.39 28.79
CA ASP A 196 17.28 22.59 29.22
C ASP A 196 18.21 23.02 28.07
N PHE A 197 17.64 23.42 26.90
CA PHE A 197 18.44 23.88 25.78
C PHE A 197 19.31 25.11 26.16
N VAL A 198 20.61 25.03 25.90
CA VAL A 198 21.62 25.99 26.27
C VAL A 198 22.39 26.46 25.04
N GLY A 199 22.80 27.73 25.03
CA GLY A 199 23.71 28.30 24.06
C GLY A 199 23.21 28.35 22.62
N ARG A 200 24.08 28.15 21.69
CA ARG A 200 23.85 28.12 20.23
C ARG A 200 23.25 29.40 19.64
N ALA A 201 23.30 30.53 20.35
CA ALA A 201 22.73 31.78 19.86
C ALA A 201 23.32 32.23 18.50
N PRO A 202 24.64 32.14 18.26
CA PRO A 202 25.22 32.47 16.97
C PRO A 202 24.73 31.56 15.85
N LEU A 203 24.60 30.25 16.10
CA LEU A 203 24.11 29.26 15.15
C LEU A 203 22.65 29.53 14.76
N LEU A 204 21.79 29.79 15.76
CA LEU A 204 20.38 30.07 15.54
C LEU A 204 20.18 31.39 14.76
N GLU A 205 20.97 32.41 15.07
CA GLU A 205 20.94 33.69 14.35
C GLU A 205 21.46 33.55 12.90
N GLN A 206 22.50 32.75 12.69
CA GLN A 206 23.00 32.42 11.36
C GLN A 206 21.92 31.70 10.54
N LEU A 207 21.24 30.72 11.13
CA LEU A 207 20.14 29.98 10.48
C LEU A 207 18.98 30.93 10.16
N ARG A 208 18.61 31.81 11.09
CA ARG A 208 17.59 32.83 10.88
C ARG A 208 17.93 33.78 9.73
N LYS A 209 19.15 34.30 9.71
CA LYS A 209 19.61 35.21 8.66
C LYS A 209 19.51 34.53 7.27
N ARG A 210 20.00 33.29 7.17
CA ARG A 210 20.00 32.54 5.90
C ARG A 210 18.59 32.23 5.42
N LEU A 211 17.67 31.83 6.30
CA LEU A 211 16.26 31.58 5.97
C LEU A 211 15.49 32.88 5.66
N SER A 212 15.97 34.05 6.15
CA SER A 212 15.33 35.35 5.88
C SER A 212 15.88 36.05 4.63
N GLU A 213 17.00 35.59 4.05
CA GLU A 213 17.54 36.15 2.83
C GLU A 213 16.67 35.78 1.63
N PRO A 214 16.11 36.76 0.87
CA PRO A 214 15.32 36.43 -0.31
C PRO A 214 16.24 35.76 -1.34
N GLY A 215 15.88 34.56 -1.78
CA GLY A 215 16.57 33.89 -2.90
C GLY A 215 16.50 34.75 -4.16
N GLU A 216 17.59 34.81 -4.92
CA GLU A 216 17.72 35.63 -6.15
C GLU A 216 16.72 35.28 -7.26
N THR A 217 16.01 34.16 -7.13
CA THR A 217 14.89 33.73 -8.01
C THR A 217 13.77 33.08 -7.21
N ALA A 218 12.55 33.57 -7.37
CA ALA A 218 11.34 33.06 -6.70
C ALA A 218 10.96 31.58 -7.06
N THR A 219 11.82 30.85 -7.73
CA THR A 219 11.50 29.54 -8.32
C THR A 219 12.22 28.36 -7.67
N ALA A 220 13.22 28.55 -6.81
CA ALA A 220 13.95 27.44 -6.21
C ALA A 220 14.20 27.68 -4.70
N VAL A 221 13.72 26.79 -3.86
CA VAL A 221 14.10 26.72 -2.44
C VAL A 221 15.48 26.06 -2.37
N LEU A 222 16.49 26.81 -1.87
CA LEU A 222 17.77 26.22 -1.52
C LEU A 222 17.70 25.70 -0.09
N PRO A 223 17.86 24.37 0.15
CA PRO A 223 17.86 23.81 1.49
C PRO A 223 19.02 24.36 2.32
N GLU A 224 18.78 24.56 3.62
CA GLU A 224 19.82 24.80 4.62
C GLU A 224 20.20 23.50 5.29
N ALA A 225 21.42 23.00 5.12
CA ALA A 225 21.87 21.74 5.69
C ALA A 225 22.76 21.96 6.91
N LEU A 226 22.29 21.57 8.11
CA LEU A 226 23.08 21.51 9.33
C LEU A 226 23.87 20.20 9.32
N HIS A 227 25.18 20.28 9.18
CA HIS A 227 26.06 19.12 9.22
C HIS A 227 27.02 19.16 10.41
N GLY A 228 27.51 18.01 10.82
CA GLY A 228 28.43 17.86 11.96
C GLY A 228 28.35 16.47 12.56
N MET A 229 29.24 16.19 13.52
CA MET A 229 29.35 14.89 14.18
C MET A 229 28.07 14.45 14.87
N GLY A 230 27.97 13.15 15.22
CA GLY A 230 26.87 12.61 16.02
C GLY A 230 26.86 13.15 17.44
N GLY A 231 25.69 13.57 17.95
CA GLY A 231 25.56 14.04 19.34
C GLY A 231 25.87 15.52 19.59
N VAL A 232 26.26 16.29 18.56
CA VAL A 232 26.53 17.75 18.68
C VAL A 232 25.28 18.63 18.80
N GLY A 233 24.08 18.07 18.64
CA GLY A 233 22.81 18.79 18.85
C GLY A 233 22.17 19.41 17.62
N LYS A 234 22.45 18.95 16.38
CA LYS A 234 21.85 19.44 15.13
C LYS A 234 20.32 19.50 15.17
N SER A 235 19.67 18.34 15.38
CA SER A 235 18.21 18.26 15.45
C SER A 235 17.63 19.12 16.59
N GLN A 236 18.31 19.18 17.74
CA GLN A 236 17.90 20.02 18.89
C GLN A 236 17.96 21.51 18.54
N SER A 237 18.98 21.94 17.77
CA SER A 237 19.09 23.33 17.32
C SER A 237 17.96 23.72 16.37
N VAL A 238 17.56 22.82 15.46
CA VAL A 238 16.43 23.05 14.55
C VAL A 238 15.10 23.06 15.31
N VAL A 239 14.91 22.15 16.28
CA VAL A 239 13.72 22.15 17.16
C VAL A 239 13.61 23.49 17.89
N GLU A 240 14.69 23.95 18.53
CA GLU A 240 14.72 25.23 19.23
C GLU A 240 14.47 26.42 18.32
N TYR A 241 15.03 26.41 17.10
CA TYR A 241 14.74 27.42 16.08
C TYR A 241 13.25 27.49 15.76
N ILE A 242 12.59 26.35 15.49
CA ILE A 242 11.15 26.29 15.21
C ILE A 242 10.35 26.89 16.37
N TYR A 243 10.62 26.47 17.61
CA TYR A 243 9.86 26.99 18.76
C TYR A 243 10.08 28.49 19.03
N ARG A 244 11.27 29.05 18.71
CA ARG A 244 11.51 30.49 18.81
C ARG A 244 10.80 31.29 17.71
N HIS A 245 10.62 30.70 16.53
CA HIS A 245 10.05 31.35 15.35
C HIS A 245 8.70 30.80 14.93
N VAL A 246 8.00 30.13 15.85
CA VAL A 246 6.71 29.44 15.59
C VAL A 246 5.65 30.37 15.00
N SER A 247 5.64 31.64 15.34
CA SER A 247 4.67 32.64 14.85
C SER A 247 4.94 33.14 13.42
N GLU A 248 6.10 32.79 12.85
CA GLU A 248 6.50 33.21 11.50
C GLU A 248 5.98 32.22 10.44
N TYR A 249 5.51 31.03 10.84
CA TYR A 249 5.09 29.97 9.94
C TYR A 249 3.62 29.58 10.17
N ASP A 250 2.91 29.29 9.07
CA ASP A 250 1.55 28.74 9.06
C ASP A 250 1.55 27.21 9.00
N ILE A 251 2.62 26.65 8.40
CA ILE A 251 2.82 25.20 8.30
C ILE A 251 4.23 24.87 8.79
N VAL A 252 4.31 23.98 9.77
CA VAL A 252 5.57 23.43 10.29
C VAL A 252 5.45 21.91 10.19
N TRP A 253 6.36 21.27 9.45
CA TRP A 253 6.33 19.84 9.23
C TRP A 253 7.71 19.22 9.39
N TRP A 254 7.79 18.21 10.27
CA TRP A 254 9.02 17.48 10.56
C TRP A 254 8.98 16.11 9.90
N ILE A 255 10.01 15.78 9.11
CA ILE A 255 10.10 14.60 8.28
C ILE A 255 11.32 13.80 8.71
N PRO A 256 11.18 12.60 9.30
CA PRO A 256 12.30 11.68 9.43
C PRO A 256 12.80 11.29 8.05
N ALA A 257 14.08 11.53 7.75
CA ALA A 257 14.62 11.42 6.40
C ALA A 257 15.75 10.39 6.27
N GLU A 258 15.86 9.47 7.21
CA GLU A 258 16.81 8.36 7.15
C GLU A 258 16.44 7.34 6.07
N HIS A 259 15.13 7.13 5.83
CA HIS A 259 14.62 6.20 4.82
C HIS A 259 13.53 6.82 3.95
N THR A 260 13.53 6.50 2.65
CA THR A 260 12.55 6.99 1.67
C THR A 260 11.10 6.70 2.08
N THR A 261 10.85 5.57 2.71
CA THR A 261 9.53 5.16 3.19
C THR A 261 8.98 6.11 4.26
N GLN A 262 9.83 6.58 5.16
CA GLN A 262 9.45 7.55 6.21
C GLN A 262 9.10 8.90 5.59
N ILE A 263 9.91 9.35 4.63
CA ILE A 263 9.63 10.58 3.87
C ILE A 263 8.27 10.47 3.18
N ARG A 264 8.00 9.39 2.45
CA ARG A 264 6.73 9.17 1.75
C ARG A 264 5.53 9.11 2.68
N SER A 265 5.64 8.38 3.80
CA SER A 265 4.60 8.31 4.82
C SER A 265 4.30 9.69 5.41
N SER A 266 5.34 10.46 5.70
CA SER A 266 5.21 11.83 6.23
C SER A 266 4.51 12.76 5.24
N PHE A 267 4.78 12.63 3.92
CA PHE A 267 4.08 13.40 2.88
C PHE A 267 2.61 13.01 2.74
N VAL A 268 2.25 11.74 2.93
CA VAL A 268 0.84 11.29 2.97
C VAL A 268 0.10 11.94 4.13
N ASP A 269 0.72 12.03 5.29
CA ASP A 269 0.10 12.66 6.46
C ASP A 269 0.01 14.19 6.30
N LEU A 270 1.01 14.81 5.67
CA LEU A 270 0.95 16.24 5.31
C LEU A 270 -0.17 16.50 4.30
N ALA A 271 -0.34 15.65 3.29
CA ALA A 271 -1.45 15.74 2.32
C ALA A 271 -2.81 15.75 3.02
N LYS A 272 -3.04 14.81 3.96
CA LYS A 272 -4.27 14.75 4.76
C LYS A 272 -4.51 16.06 5.53
N ARG A 273 -3.46 16.61 6.14
CA ARG A 273 -3.54 17.88 6.90
C ARG A 273 -3.79 19.08 6.01
N LEU A 274 -3.28 19.07 4.79
CA LEU A 274 -3.54 20.10 3.77
C LEU A 274 -4.94 19.96 3.13
N GLY A 275 -5.70 18.90 3.44
CA GLY A 275 -6.99 18.63 2.83
C GLY A 275 -6.88 18.08 1.41
N ILE A 276 -5.69 17.63 1.00
CA ILE A 276 -5.45 17.04 -0.32
C ILE A 276 -5.99 15.60 -0.29
N LYS A 277 -6.95 15.30 -1.14
CA LYS A 277 -7.52 13.96 -1.30
C LYS A 277 -6.56 13.10 -2.13
N ALA A 278 -5.56 12.54 -1.47
CA ALA A 278 -4.58 11.64 -2.09
C ALA A 278 -4.70 10.25 -1.43
N GLY A 279 -4.96 9.23 -2.23
CA GLY A 279 -5.21 7.87 -1.75
C GLY A 279 -3.95 7.03 -1.51
N SER A 280 -2.79 7.46 -1.99
CA SER A 280 -1.51 6.74 -1.88
C SER A 280 -0.32 7.71 -1.80
N ALA A 281 0.85 7.21 -1.42
CA ALA A 281 2.09 8.01 -1.42
C ALA A 281 2.47 8.51 -2.82
N GLU A 282 2.16 7.74 -3.86
CA GLU A 282 2.43 8.11 -5.26
C GLU A 282 1.64 9.36 -5.70
N THR A 283 0.45 9.54 -5.17
CA THR A 283 -0.37 10.73 -5.45
C THR A 283 -0.14 11.85 -4.46
N ALA A 284 0.13 11.51 -3.19
CA ALA A 284 0.32 12.47 -2.12
C ALA A 284 1.60 13.29 -2.31
N VAL A 285 2.73 12.64 -2.65
CA VAL A 285 4.02 13.34 -2.78
C VAL A 285 3.96 14.39 -3.89
N PRO A 286 3.62 14.08 -5.15
CA PRO A 286 3.52 15.10 -6.19
C PRO A 286 2.50 16.19 -5.88
N ALA A 287 1.34 15.84 -5.31
CA ALA A 287 0.30 16.81 -4.99
C ALA A 287 0.71 17.78 -3.87
N VAL A 288 1.41 17.30 -2.84
CA VAL A 288 1.97 18.16 -1.79
C VAL A 288 3.05 19.07 -2.37
N LEU A 289 3.99 18.52 -3.14
CA LEU A 289 5.07 19.29 -3.76
C LEU A 289 4.50 20.38 -4.67
N GLU A 290 3.50 20.07 -5.47
CA GLU A 290 2.82 21.04 -6.35
C GLU A 290 2.06 22.10 -5.54
N THR A 291 1.36 21.70 -4.48
CA THR A 291 0.66 22.63 -3.58
C THR A 291 1.64 23.61 -2.91
N LEU A 292 2.78 23.11 -2.46
CA LEU A 292 3.83 23.95 -1.86
C LEU A 292 4.51 24.85 -2.91
N ARG A 293 4.67 24.37 -4.16
CA ARG A 293 5.26 25.13 -5.28
C ARG A 293 4.34 26.25 -5.77
N SER A 294 3.06 25.95 -5.97
CA SER A 294 2.07 26.92 -6.48
C SER A 294 1.76 28.02 -5.46
N GLY A 295 2.20 27.83 -4.21
CA GLY A 295 1.94 28.73 -3.09
C GLY A 295 0.53 28.57 -2.55
N ILE A 296 0.43 28.26 -1.26
CA ILE A 296 -0.86 28.40 -0.57
C ILE A 296 -0.98 29.89 -0.29
N PRO A 297 -2.01 30.58 -0.78
CA PRO A 297 -2.13 32.03 -0.62
C PRO A 297 -1.91 32.45 0.83
N ASP A 298 -0.97 33.39 1.04
CA ASP A 298 -0.64 34.00 2.35
C ASP A 298 -0.14 33.02 3.43
N ARG A 299 0.35 31.82 3.09
CA ARG A 299 0.88 30.86 4.07
C ARG A 299 2.37 30.64 3.88
N LYS A 300 3.11 30.85 4.97
CA LYS A 300 4.54 30.50 5.07
C LYS A 300 4.72 29.11 5.64
N TRP A 301 5.55 28.29 5.00
CA TRP A 301 5.80 26.94 5.44
C TRP A 301 7.28 26.64 5.67
N ILE A 302 7.57 25.73 6.59
CA ILE A 302 8.88 25.16 6.83
C ILE A 302 8.80 23.64 6.88
N LEU A 303 9.61 22.96 6.09
CA LEU A 303 9.82 21.52 6.14
C LEU A 303 11.20 21.21 6.71
N VAL A 304 11.28 20.26 7.62
CA VAL A 304 12.53 19.78 8.20
C VAL A 304 12.72 18.32 7.81
N PHE A 305 13.82 18.04 7.11
CA PHE A 305 14.26 16.66 6.82
C PHE A 305 15.35 16.32 7.84
N ASP A 306 14.97 15.54 8.85
CA ASP A 306 15.85 15.19 9.96
C ASP A 306 16.60 13.88 9.68
N ASN A 307 17.91 13.88 9.93
CA ASN A 307 18.78 12.74 9.76
C ASN A 307 18.89 12.24 8.28
N ALA A 308 18.94 13.16 7.34
CA ALA A 308 19.05 12.90 5.91
C ALA A 308 20.49 12.50 5.53
N GLU A 309 20.77 11.21 5.43
CA GLU A 309 22.14 10.72 5.25
C GLU A 309 22.64 10.94 3.81
N HIS A 310 21.80 10.69 2.80
CA HIS A 310 22.17 10.82 1.39
C HIS A 310 21.32 11.86 0.65
N PRO A 311 21.94 12.87 0.00
CA PRO A 311 21.24 13.90 -0.74
C PRO A 311 20.30 13.34 -1.83
N ASP A 312 20.72 12.32 -2.55
CA ASP A 312 19.98 11.73 -3.66
C ASP A 312 18.65 11.09 -3.21
N VAL A 313 18.58 10.60 -1.97
CA VAL A 313 17.38 10.03 -1.37
C VAL A 313 16.31 11.11 -1.11
N VAL A 314 16.74 12.31 -0.71
CA VAL A 314 15.85 13.41 -0.32
C VAL A 314 15.51 14.33 -1.49
N ARG A 315 16.41 14.46 -2.47
CA ARG A 315 16.26 15.36 -3.63
C ARG A 315 14.89 15.25 -4.34
N PRO A 316 14.30 14.05 -4.58
CA PRO A 316 12.98 13.95 -5.20
C PRO A 316 11.82 14.52 -4.38
N PHE A 317 12.05 14.80 -3.09
CA PHE A 317 11.05 15.29 -2.14
C PHE A 317 11.25 16.75 -1.76
N LEU A 318 12.24 17.42 -2.33
CA LEU A 318 12.48 18.84 -2.06
C LEU A 318 11.46 19.68 -2.83
N PRO A 319 10.62 20.49 -2.14
CA PRO A 319 9.65 21.34 -2.82
C PRO A 319 10.35 22.54 -3.47
N ALA A 320 9.78 23.02 -4.57
CA ALA A 320 10.03 24.36 -5.09
C ALA A 320 9.03 25.35 -4.49
N GLY A 321 9.30 26.66 -4.52
CA GLY A 321 8.38 27.69 -4.07
C GLY A 321 8.98 28.66 -3.06
N SER A 322 8.14 29.35 -2.26
CA SER A 322 8.52 30.45 -1.38
C SER A 322 8.65 30.05 0.11
N GLY A 323 8.78 28.78 0.43
CA GLY A 323 8.94 28.30 1.79
C GLY A 323 10.38 27.99 2.19
N HIS A 324 10.56 27.39 3.35
CA HIS A 324 11.87 27.05 3.90
C HIS A 324 12.06 25.54 4.01
N VAL A 325 13.24 25.06 3.66
CA VAL A 325 13.66 23.67 3.87
C VAL A 325 14.91 23.65 4.72
N VAL A 326 14.87 22.88 5.81
CA VAL A 326 16.01 22.65 6.68
C VAL A 326 16.33 21.14 6.68
N VAL A 327 17.60 20.81 6.55
CA VAL A 327 18.07 19.43 6.56
C VAL A 327 19.04 19.23 7.71
N THR A 328 18.95 18.15 8.45
CA THR A 328 20.00 17.74 9.38
C THR A 328 20.71 16.49 8.84
N SER A 329 22.02 16.50 8.80
CA SER A 329 22.81 15.40 8.26
C SER A 329 24.16 15.27 8.94
N ARG A 330 24.80 14.12 8.78
CA ARG A 330 26.23 13.91 9.08
C ARG A 330 27.08 13.92 7.82
N ASN A 331 26.45 13.79 6.66
CA ASN A 331 27.11 13.68 5.38
C ASN A 331 27.49 15.07 4.84
N ALA A 332 28.77 15.30 4.60
CA ALA A 332 29.27 16.51 4.03
C ALA A 332 28.90 16.70 2.55
N GLU A 333 28.47 15.68 1.84
CA GLU A 333 28.04 15.75 0.43
C GLU A 333 26.84 16.70 0.21
N TRP A 334 26.13 17.05 1.29
CA TRP A 334 25.09 18.07 1.22
C TRP A 334 25.60 19.44 0.72
N ALA A 335 26.92 19.73 0.84
CA ALA A 335 27.49 20.95 0.30
C ALA A 335 27.29 21.11 -1.21
N GLY A 336 27.06 20.05 -1.95
CA GLY A 336 26.77 20.11 -3.39
C GLY A 336 25.29 20.39 -3.73
N VAL A 337 24.38 20.36 -2.76
CA VAL A 337 22.92 20.44 -2.97
C VAL A 337 22.26 21.52 -2.12
N ALA A 338 22.87 21.87 -0.99
CA ALA A 338 22.31 22.77 0.02
C ALA A 338 23.39 23.76 0.50
N ARG A 339 22.94 24.89 1.07
CA ARG A 339 23.85 25.76 1.80
C ARG A 339 24.13 25.14 3.18
N THR A 340 25.39 24.84 3.49
CA THR A 340 25.76 24.12 4.71
C THR A 340 26.03 25.05 5.89
N VAL A 341 25.56 24.62 7.06
CA VAL A 341 25.87 25.22 8.36
C VAL A 341 26.53 24.14 9.22
N GLU A 342 27.79 24.37 9.60
CA GLU A 342 28.50 23.44 10.47
C GLU A 342 28.08 23.62 11.92
N VAL A 343 27.86 22.47 12.60
CA VAL A 343 27.49 22.44 14.02
C VAL A 343 28.60 21.77 14.78
N ASP A 344 29.39 22.58 15.48
CA ASP A 344 30.54 22.18 16.28
C ASP A 344 30.14 21.64 17.67
N LEU A 345 31.14 21.24 18.46
CA LEU A 345 31.05 20.98 19.89
C LEU A 345 30.52 22.21 20.63
N PHE A 346 30.14 22.08 21.88
CA PHE A 346 29.85 23.20 22.75
C PHE A 346 31.14 24.02 22.99
N THR A 347 30.95 25.30 23.15
CA THR A 347 31.99 26.11 23.83
C THR A 347 32.03 25.70 25.32
N ARG A 348 33.15 25.86 25.96
CA ARG A 348 33.30 25.53 27.40
C ARG A 348 32.22 26.22 28.25
N SER A 349 31.88 27.47 27.95
CA SER A 349 30.82 28.20 28.63
C SER A 349 29.41 27.57 28.46
N GLU A 350 29.11 27.01 27.27
CA GLU A 350 27.85 26.31 27.03
C GLU A 350 27.80 25.01 27.80
N SER A 351 28.93 24.25 27.85
CA SER A 351 29.02 23.03 28.66
C SER A 351 28.80 23.31 30.16
N ILE A 352 29.45 24.33 30.70
CA ILE A 352 29.30 24.72 32.10
C ILE A 352 27.86 25.16 32.40
N GLU A 353 27.23 25.92 31.49
CA GLU A 353 25.84 26.33 31.65
C GLU A 353 24.87 25.14 31.68
N LEU A 354 25.06 24.13 30.80
CA LEU A 354 24.25 22.92 30.79
C LEU A 354 24.42 22.12 32.08
N LEU A 355 25.63 21.92 32.54
CA LEU A 355 25.94 21.22 33.80
C LEU A 355 25.26 21.90 35.00
N ARG A 356 25.22 23.24 35.05
CA ARG A 356 24.54 23.99 36.08
C ARG A 356 23.02 23.85 36.01
N ARG A 357 22.47 23.98 34.82
CA ARG A 357 21.01 23.94 34.60
C ARG A 357 20.39 22.63 34.94
N ARG A 358 21.04 21.53 34.49
CA ARG A 358 20.47 20.17 34.61
C ARG A 358 21.04 19.36 35.77
N GLY A 359 22.15 19.76 36.35
CA GLY A 359 22.89 19.04 37.39
C GLY A 359 22.27 18.98 38.78
N GLY A 360 21.08 19.58 39.01
CA GLY A 360 20.25 19.39 40.21
C GLY A 360 20.84 19.99 41.52
N GLY A 361 21.98 20.65 41.45
CA GLY A 361 22.66 21.25 42.65
C GLY A 361 23.67 22.28 42.25
N THR A 362 24.22 23.02 43.26
CA THR A 362 25.33 23.95 43.05
C THR A 362 26.59 23.19 42.67
N ILE A 363 27.05 23.37 41.44
CA ILE A 363 28.38 22.91 40.98
C ILE A 363 29.32 24.11 40.99
N SER A 364 30.55 23.98 41.51
CA SER A 364 31.55 25.04 41.46
C SER A 364 31.97 25.26 39.99
N ASP A 365 32.47 26.45 39.67
CA ASP A 365 32.97 26.75 38.32
C ASP A 365 34.16 25.88 37.96
N GLU A 366 35.02 25.60 38.92
CA GLU A 366 36.20 24.72 38.77
C GLU A 366 35.80 23.27 38.52
N ASP A 367 34.82 22.74 39.22
CA ASP A 367 34.30 21.40 39.05
C ASP A 367 33.53 21.28 37.69
N ALA A 368 32.78 22.30 37.32
CA ALA A 368 32.07 22.30 36.05
C ALA A 368 33.03 22.35 34.84
N ASP A 369 34.10 23.17 34.96
CA ASP A 369 35.14 23.27 33.95
C ASP A 369 35.89 21.93 33.79
N ARG A 370 36.34 21.34 34.92
CA ARG A 370 37.01 20.04 34.94
C ARG A 370 36.16 18.92 34.34
N LEU A 371 34.87 18.89 34.64
CA LEU A 371 33.94 17.88 34.11
C LEU A 371 33.68 18.10 32.60
N ALA A 372 33.51 19.34 32.15
CA ALA A 372 33.34 19.68 30.73
C ALA A 372 34.58 19.28 29.93
N GLU A 373 35.78 19.51 30.47
CA GLU A 373 37.04 19.09 29.84
C GLU A 373 37.14 17.57 29.71
N ALA A 374 36.86 16.85 30.77
CA ALA A 374 36.87 15.38 30.76
C ALA A 374 35.86 14.74 29.78
N LEU A 375 34.77 15.46 29.44
CA LEU A 375 33.74 15.07 28.49
C LEU A 375 33.98 15.58 27.08
N GLY A 376 35.05 16.34 26.84
CA GLY A 376 35.42 16.89 25.55
C GLY A 376 34.39 17.88 24.98
N ASP A 377 33.66 18.60 25.84
CA ASP A 377 32.63 19.58 25.48
C ASP A 377 31.54 19.03 24.54
N LEU A 378 31.34 17.70 24.49
CA LEU A 378 30.31 17.08 23.69
C LEU A 378 28.92 17.25 24.31
N PRO A 379 27.96 17.92 23.66
CA PRO A 379 26.65 18.21 24.26
C PRO A 379 25.96 17.00 24.87
N LEU A 380 25.98 15.86 24.17
CA LEU A 380 25.32 14.62 24.63
C LEU A 380 26.01 14.00 25.85
N ALA A 381 27.35 14.03 25.92
CA ALA A 381 28.10 13.53 27.07
C ALA A 381 27.91 14.43 28.30
N VAL A 382 27.92 15.74 28.06
CA VAL A 382 27.69 16.75 29.11
C VAL A 382 26.27 16.62 29.68
N GLU A 383 25.27 16.48 28.83
CA GLU A 383 23.89 16.21 29.25
C GLU A 383 23.74 14.94 30.09
N GLN A 384 24.40 13.88 29.68
CA GLN A 384 24.39 12.59 30.36
C GLN A 384 25.01 12.67 31.76
N ALA A 385 26.20 13.32 31.86
CA ALA A 385 26.89 13.51 33.13
C ALA A 385 26.08 14.42 34.07
N ALA A 386 25.45 15.46 33.56
CA ALA A 386 24.57 16.33 34.33
C ALA A 386 23.37 15.58 34.90
N ALA A 387 22.68 14.79 34.05
CA ALA A 387 21.54 13.97 34.46
C ALA A 387 21.92 12.90 35.50
N TRP A 388 23.07 12.25 35.31
CA TRP A 388 23.60 11.29 36.28
C TRP A 388 23.84 11.91 37.63
N ARG A 389 24.57 13.06 37.65
CA ARG A 389 24.83 13.77 38.89
C ARG A 389 23.56 14.22 39.59
N ALA A 390 22.59 14.74 38.87
CA ALA A 390 21.30 15.12 39.41
C ALA A 390 20.61 13.96 40.14
N GLN A 391 20.75 12.75 39.62
CA GLN A 391 20.12 11.56 40.19
C GLN A 391 20.88 10.93 41.36
N THR A 392 22.22 10.98 41.33
CA THR A 392 23.06 10.26 42.29
C THR A 392 23.66 11.12 43.37
N GLY A 393 23.78 12.43 43.16
CA GLY A 393 24.48 13.37 44.04
C GLY A 393 26.01 13.13 44.05
N MET A 394 26.55 12.39 43.07
CA MET A 394 27.97 12.01 43.02
C MET A 394 28.89 13.22 42.92
N PRO A 395 29.94 13.36 43.71
CA PRO A 395 30.96 14.41 43.58
C PRO A 395 31.62 14.39 42.19
N VAL A 396 31.98 15.53 41.65
CA VAL A 396 32.64 15.63 40.33
C VAL A 396 33.94 14.87 40.29
N ALA A 397 34.79 14.99 41.33
CA ALA A 397 36.07 14.30 41.40
C ALA A 397 35.90 12.76 41.28
N GLU A 398 34.91 12.18 41.98
CA GLU A 398 34.60 10.76 41.90
C GLU A 398 34.08 10.35 40.49
N TYR A 399 33.26 11.19 39.87
CA TYR A 399 32.77 10.92 38.52
C TYR A 399 33.90 10.96 37.48
N VAL A 400 34.80 11.96 37.56
CA VAL A 400 35.95 12.06 36.67
C VAL A 400 36.88 10.89 36.82
N ASP A 401 37.19 10.46 38.08
CA ASP A 401 38.02 9.28 38.36
C ASP A 401 37.39 8.01 37.72
N LEU A 402 36.05 7.89 37.74
CA LEU A 402 35.37 6.76 37.11
C LEU A 402 35.45 6.85 35.58
N LEU A 403 35.33 8.05 34.99
CA LEU A 403 35.50 8.27 33.56
C LEU A 403 36.89 7.90 33.08
N GLU A 404 37.94 8.31 33.81
CA GLU A 404 39.35 8.03 33.48
C GLU A 404 39.64 6.53 33.55
N LYS A 405 39.14 5.83 34.58
CA LYS A 405 39.28 4.37 34.69
C LYS A 405 38.58 3.64 33.53
N ASN A 406 37.35 4.01 33.22
CA ASN A 406 36.58 3.42 32.10
C ASN A 406 37.23 3.73 30.75
N SER A 407 37.74 4.94 30.54
CA SER A 407 38.48 5.31 29.31
C SER A 407 39.76 4.46 29.17
N ALA A 408 40.51 4.23 30.25
CA ALA A 408 41.71 3.37 30.26
C ALA A 408 41.37 1.91 29.93
N GLU A 409 40.21 1.38 30.37
CA GLU A 409 39.75 0.04 30.01
C GLU A 409 39.37 -0.07 28.53
N LEU A 410 38.67 0.94 27.99
CA LEU A 410 38.29 1.03 26.57
C LEU A 410 39.52 1.14 25.66
N LEU A 411 40.53 1.92 26.05
CA LEU A 411 41.82 2.00 25.32
C LEU A 411 42.54 0.65 25.29
N LYS A 412 42.53 -0.12 26.36
CA LYS A 412 43.09 -1.49 26.41
C LYS A 412 42.31 -2.46 25.51
N ALA A 413 41.02 -2.20 25.32
CA ALA A 413 40.15 -2.98 24.45
C ALA A 413 40.28 -2.59 22.96
N GLY A 414 41.09 -1.59 22.58
CA GLY A 414 41.41 -1.23 21.21
C GLY A 414 40.57 -0.07 20.60
N ALA A 415 39.86 0.70 21.40
CA ALA A 415 39.20 1.92 20.95
C ALA A 415 40.20 3.00 20.54
N THR A 416 40.07 3.61 19.36
CA THR A 416 41.15 4.46 18.76
C THR A 416 40.81 5.94 18.63
N GLY A 417 39.62 6.41 18.98
CA GLY A 417 39.22 7.81 18.88
C GLY A 417 39.03 8.48 20.24
N GLU A 418 39.74 9.60 20.53
CA GLU A 418 39.60 10.34 21.80
C GLU A 418 38.15 10.72 22.09
N TYR A 419 37.39 11.10 21.06
CA TYR A 419 35.99 11.44 21.12
C TYR A 419 35.06 10.26 21.47
N GLU A 420 35.29 9.10 20.83
CA GLU A 420 34.51 7.89 21.06
C GLU A 420 34.78 7.33 22.47
N LEU A 421 35.97 7.50 22.98
CA LEU A 421 36.40 7.09 24.30
C LEU A 421 35.71 7.87 25.44
N SER A 422 35.65 9.20 25.36
CA SER A 422 35.00 10.04 26.38
C SER A 422 33.49 9.78 26.46
N VAL A 423 32.85 9.58 25.30
CA VAL A 423 31.43 9.23 25.20
C VAL A 423 31.15 7.85 25.77
N ALA A 424 31.91 6.86 25.36
CA ALA A 424 31.75 5.49 25.85
C ALA A 424 32.00 5.36 27.36
N ALA A 425 33.01 6.08 27.87
CA ALA A 425 33.29 6.10 29.30
C ALA A 425 32.15 6.72 30.13
N ALA A 426 31.56 7.79 29.66
CA ALA A 426 30.41 8.44 30.31
C ALA A 426 29.20 7.49 30.46
N TRP A 427 28.95 6.63 29.49
CA TRP A 427 27.84 5.67 29.56
C TRP A 427 28.19 4.40 30.36
N ASN A 428 29.47 4.01 30.43
CA ASN A 428 29.87 2.84 31.21
C ASN A 428 29.56 2.98 32.70
N VAL A 429 29.61 4.18 33.23
CA VAL A 429 29.29 4.44 34.65
C VAL A 429 27.85 3.98 35.00
N PRO A 430 26.78 4.49 34.33
CA PRO A 430 25.42 4.04 34.58
C PRO A 430 25.19 2.57 34.19
N LEU A 431 25.80 2.07 33.13
CA LEU A 431 25.64 0.68 32.69
C LEU A 431 26.21 -0.32 33.71
N ASN A 432 27.37 -0.02 34.28
CA ASN A 432 27.96 -0.85 35.35
C ASN A 432 27.06 -0.91 36.59
N ARG A 433 26.40 0.17 36.95
CA ARG A 433 25.44 0.20 38.06
C ARG A 433 24.17 -0.62 37.74
N LEU A 434 23.64 -0.52 36.55
CA LEU A 434 22.51 -1.38 36.13
C LEU A 434 22.87 -2.85 36.14
N ARG A 435 24.14 -3.20 35.82
CA ARG A 435 24.64 -4.58 35.88
C ARG A 435 24.56 -5.17 37.28
N THR A 436 24.84 -4.36 38.28
CA THR A 436 24.84 -4.79 39.68
C THR A 436 23.45 -4.78 40.29
N ASP A 437 22.70 -3.70 40.08
CA ASP A 437 21.49 -3.41 40.86
C ASP A 437 20.16 -3.74 40.10
N ARG A 438 20.15 -3.67 38.77
CA ARG A 438 18.94 -3.73 37.95
C ARG A 438 19.17 -4.49 36.63
N ARG A 439 19.48 -5.75 36.73
CA ARG A 439 19.90 -6.58 35.61
C ARG A 439 18.92 -6.63 34.45
N ALA A 440 17.62 -6.74 34.72
CA ALA A 440 16.58 -6.74 33.67
C ALA A 440 16.55 -5.44 32.84
N ALA A 441 16.88 -4.29 33.44
CA ALA A 441 16.95 -3.01 32.74
C ALA A 441 18.17 -2.98 31.78
N LEU A 442 19.31 -3.50 32.19
CA LEU A 442 20.49 -3.63 31.33
C LEU A 442 20.24 -4.59 30.18
N GLU A 443 19.64 -5.76 30.43
CA GLU A 443 19.32 -6.76 29.43
C GLU A 443 18.30 -6.23 28.41
N LEU A 444 17.29 -5.43 28.85
CA LEU A 444 16.37 -4.74 27.95
C LEU A 444 17.09 -3.72 27.04
N LEU A 445 18.03 -2.95 27.62
CA LEU A 445 18.85 -2.02 26.81
C LEU A 445 19.71 -2.76 25.79
N GLN A 446 20.29 -3.90 26.16
CA GLN A 446 21.10 -4.72 25.25
C GLN A 446 20.26 -5.25 24.08
N VAL A 447 19.02 -5.65 24.33
CA VAL A 447 18.07 -6.03 23.26
C VAL A 447 17.72 -4.81 22.39
N CYS A 448 17.40 -3.67 23.02
CA CYS A 448 17.08 -2.43 22.30
C CYS A 448 18.26 -1.94 21.42
N ALA A 449 19.50 -2.35 21.73
CA ALA A 449 20.66 -1.98 20.93
C ALA A 449 20.69 -2.62 19.53
N PHE A 450 19.90 -3.68 19.28
CA PHE A 450 19.79 -4.32 17.98
C PHE A 450 18.60 -3.86 17.15
N PHE A 451 17.71 -3.03 17.71
CA PHE A 451 16.71 -2.29 16.95
C PHE A 451 17.38 -1.13 16.17
N SER A 452 16.66 -0.51 15.24
CA SER A 452 17.11 0.76 14.66
C SER A 452 17.10 1.87 15.72
N PRO A 453 17.78 3.00 15.49
CA PRO A 453 17.73 4.16 16.38
C PRO A 453 16.35 4.87 16.45
N GLU A 454 15.41 4.43 15.66
CA GLU A 454 14.04 4.92 15.64
C GLU A 454 13.26 4.57 16.91
N PRO A 455 12.15 5.28 17.21
CA PRO A 455 11.33 4.96 18.37
C PRO A 455 10.77 3.54 18.33
N ILE A 456 11.06 2.74 19.37
CA ILE A 456 10.61 1.36 19.52
C ILE A 456 9.28 1.35 20.26
N ALA A 457 8.23 0.81 19.68
CA ALA A 457 6.92 0.69 20.32
C ALA A 457 7.00 -0.26 21.53
N ARG A 458 6.54 0.18 22.70
CA ARG A 458 6.58 -0.63 23.93
C ARG A 458 5.72 -1.88 23.84
N SER A 459 4.70 -1.89 22.98
CA SER A 459 3.89 -3.07 22.70
C SER A 459 4.69 -4.25 22.16
N LEU A 460 5.82 -4.01 21.50
CA LEU A 460 6.71 -5.08 20.99
C LEU A 460 7.31 -5.93 22.11
N PHE A 461 7.43 -5.38 23.32
CA PHE A 461 7.99 -6.07 24.46
C PHE A 461 6.95 -6.85 25.29
N THR A 462 5.66 -6.70 25.02
CA THR A 462 4.58 -7.33 25.79
C THR A 462 4.06 -8.58 25.09
N GLY A 463 3.98 -9.70 25.81
CA GLY A 463 3.43 -10.94 25.27
C GLY A 463 4.37 -11.75 24.38
N VAL A 464 5.63 -11.36 24.28
CA VAL A 464 6.65 -12.06 23.50
C VAL A 464 6.88 -13.46 24.06
N ARG A 465 6.82 -14.48 23.19
CA ARG A 465 7.03 -15.88 23.57
C ARG A 465 8.20 -16.47 22.78
N GLY A 466 8.93 -17.36 23.43
CA GLY A 466 10.00 -18.11 22.78
C GLY A 466 11.26 -17.31 22.50
N ALA A 467 11.33 -16.02 22.85
CA ALA A 467 12.54 -15.25 22.64
C ALA A 467 13.67 -15.77 23.54
N PRO A 468 14.86 -16.05 23.01
CA PRO A 468 16.01 -16.52 23.76
C PRO A 468 16.65 -15.38 24.58
N VAL A 469 15.90 -14.84 25.53
CA VAL A 469 16.34 -13.76 26.42
C VAL A 469 16.77 -14.30 27.77
N PRO A 470 17.66 -13.59 28.51
CA PRO A 470 18.05 -13.98 29.86
C PRO A 470 16.85 -14.07 30.81
N PRO A 471 16.91 -14.92 31.86
CA PRO A 471 15.78 -15.17 32.77
C PRO A 471 15.22 -13.91 33.44
N SER A 472 16.08 -12.95 33.82
CA SER A 472 15.66 -11.68 34.44
C SER A 472 14.84 -10.80 33.46
N LEU A 473 15.21 -10.79 32.18
CA LEU A 473 14.45 -10.11 31.17
C LEU A 473 13.16 -10.87 30.79
N ALA A 474 13.21 -12.19 30.69
CA ALA A 474 12.03 -13.02 30.44
C ALA A 474 10.93 -12.78 31.50
N GLU A 475 11.32 -12.70 32.76
CA GLU A 475 10.39 -12.39 33.86
C GLU A 475 9.83 -10.97 33.75
N ALA A 476 10.64 -10.00 33.30
CA ALA A 476 10.18 -8.62 33.08
C ALA A 476 9.23 -8.52 31.87
N LEU A 477 9.50 -9.23 30.77
CA LEU A 477 8.62 -9.23 29.58
C LEU A 477 7.28 -9.92 29.85
N ALA A 478 7.23 -10.87 30.79
CA ALA A 478 6.01 -11.57 31.19
C ALA A 478 5.09 -10.73 32.11
N ASP A 479 5.65 -9.74 32.82
CA ASP A 479 4.94 -8.91 33.80
C ASP A 479 5.02 -7.42 33.45
N PRO A 480 3.90 -6.78 33.06
CA PRO A 480 3.89 -5.35 32.72
C PRO A 480 4.42 -4.43 33.83
N ILE A 481 4.28 -4.79 35.10
CA ILE A 481 4.78 -3.98 36.23
C ILE A 481 6.31 -4.02 36.26
N LYS A 482 6.88 -5.22 36.09
CA LYS A 482 8.34 -5.43 36.07
C LYS A 482 8.97 -4.77 34.83
N LEU A 483 8.33 -4.88 33.68
CA LEU A 483 8.76 -4.19 32.45
C LEU A 483 8.76 -2.67 32.64
N ASN A 484 7.68 -2.12 33.18
CA ASN A 484 7.60 -0.68 33.49
C ASN A 484 8.65 -0.25 34.52
N SER A 485 9.00 -1.10 35.49
CA SER A 485 10.06 -0.83 36.45
C SER A 485 11.43 -0.77 35.75
N ALA A 486 11.72 -1.74 34.85
CA ALA A 486 12.96 -1.74 34.07
C ALA A 486 13.07 -0.49 33.18
N ILE A 487 11.99 -0.12 32.47
CA ILE A 487 11.94 1.08 31.63
C ILE A 487 12.16 2.35 32.47
N ARG A 488 11.60 2.42 33.65
CA ARG A 488 11.77 3.56 34.56
C ARG A 488 13.22 3.73 35.02
N GLU A 489 13.90 2.63 35.31
CA GLU A 489 15.33 2.68 35.65
C GLU A 489 16.19 3.13 34.47
N ILE A 490 15.87 2.66 33.25
CA ILE A 490 16.53 3.12 32.02
C ILE A 490 16.37 4.64 31.84
N HIS A 491 15.15 5.14 32.05
CA HIS A 491 14.84 6.56 31.95
C HIS A 491 15.55 7.37 33.03
N ARG A 492 15.59 6.86 34.27
CA ARG A 492 16.24 7.49 35.40
C ARG A 492 17.69 7.84 35.12
N TYR A 493 18.40 6.98 34.40
CA TYR A 493 19.81 7.19 34.04
C TYR A 493 19.99 7.86 32.66
N SER A 494 18.91 8.37 32.05
CA SER A 494 18.93 9.05 30.74
C SER A 494 19.59 8.23 29.62
N LEU A 495 19.56 6.90 29.71
CA LEU A 495 20.10 5.99 28.71
C LEU A 495 19.18 5.79 27.48
N ALA A 496 17.90 6.10 27.64
CA ALA A 496 16.93 6.13 26.56
C ALA A 496 15.90 7.25 26.79
N LYS A 497 15.40 7.80 25.69
CA LYS A 497 14.27 8.72 25.68
C LYS A 497 12.97 7.93 25.73
N ILE A 498 12.09 8.27 26.67
CA ILE A 498 10.77 7.66 26.80
C ILE A 498 9.72 8.68 26.36
N ASP A 499 8.95 8.35 25.36
CA ASP A 499 7.78 9.13 24.95
C ASP A 499 6.51 8.47 25.49
N HIS A 500 5.92 9.07 26.51
CA HIS A 500 4.69 8.56 27.14
C HIS A 500 3.44 8.76 26.26
N ALA A 501 3.43 9.79 25.42
CA ALA A 501 2.29 10.06 24.54
C ALA A 501 2.22 9.04 23.38
N ARG A 502 3.37 8.67 22.82
CA ARG A 502 3.49 7.68 21.76
C ARG A 502 3.73 6.27 22.25
N ASN A 503 3.94 6.09 23.55
CA ASN A 503 4.26 4.82 24.19
C ASN A 503 5.50 4.13 23.57
N THR A 504 6.60 4.89 23.36
CA THR A 504 7.83 4.43 22.72
C THR A 504 9.06 4.59 23.59
N ILE A 505 10.11 3.82 23.27
CA ILE A 505 11.46 3.90 23.82
C ILE A 505 12.41 4.17 22.66
N GLN A 506 13.28 5.15 22.80
CA GLN A 506 14.28 5.45 21.77
C GLN A 506 15.68 5.51 22.38
N LEU A 507 16.60 4.77 21.80
CA LEU A 507 18.01 4.78 22.17
C LEU A 507 18.79 5.60 21.15
N HIS A 508 19.75 6.39 21.67
CA HIS A 508 20.68 7.05 20.79
C HIS A 508 21.65 6.02 20.19
N ARG A 509 21.98 6.14 18.88
CA ARG A 509 22.81 5.16 18.16
C ARG A 509 24.19 4.92 18.77
N LEU A 510 24.79 5.94 19.41
CA LEU A 510 26.05 5.78 20.12
C LEU A 510 25.89 4.90 21.36
N VAL A 511 24.78 5.02 22.11
CA VAL A 511 24.46 4.12 23.24
C VAL A 511 24.27 2.70 22.74
N GLN A 512 23.58 2.52 21.61
CA GLN A 512 23.42 1.21 20.98
C GLN A 512 24.77 0.59 20.60
N ALA A 513 25.69 1.40 20.02
CA ALA A 513 27.03 0.94 19.66
C ALA A 513 27.81 0.45 20.89
N VAL A 514 27.84 1.23 21.99
CA VAL A 514 28.50 0.86 23.24
C VAL A 514 27.89 -0.40 23.85
N LEU A 515 26.57 -0.53 23.84
CA LEU A 515 25.89 -1.72 24.37
C LEU A 515 26.18 -2.98 23.54
N ARG A 516 26.25 -2.87 22.21
CA ARG A 516 26.64 -3.99 21.35
C ARG A 516 28.09 -4.39 21.57
N ASP A 517 28.99 -3.42 21.71
CA ASP A 517 30.43 -3.68 21.94
C ASP A 517 30.70 -4.37 23.27
N GLN A 518 29.91 -4.05 24.30
CA GLN A 518 29.99 -4.72 25.63
C GLN A 518 29.34 -6.12 25.66
N LEU A 519 28.52 -6.47 24.69
CA LEU A 519 27.87 -7.77 24.63
C LEU A 519 28.84 -8.79 24.01
N ASP A 520 29.00 -9.95 24.63
CA ASP A 520 29.76 -11.04 24.05
C ASP A 520 29.20 -11.39 22.66
N LYS A 521 30.09 -11.44 21.68
CA LYS A 521 29.73 -11.73 20.27
C LYS A 521 29.00 -13.07 20.12
N SER A 522 29.26 -14.04 21.00
CA SER A 522 28.53 -15.30 21.02
C SER A 522 27.05 -15.18 21.32
N LYS A 523 26.60 -14.06 21.92
CA LYS A 523 25.20 -13.77 22.26
C LYS A 523 24.50 -12.89 21.25
N TRP A 524 25.22 -12.43 20.23
CA TRP A 524 24.65 -11.49 19.26
C TRP A 524 23.49 -12.11 18.47
N GLU A 525 23.66 -13.35 18.02
CA GLU A 525 22.65 -14.06 17.24
C GLU A 525 21.38 -14.32 18.06
N ASP A 526 21.53 -14.79 19.31
CA ASP A 526 20.37 -14.99 20.18
C ASP A 526 19.65 -13.69 20.50
N THR A 527 20.42 -12.60 20.72
CA THR A 527 19.83 -11.27 20.99
C THR A 527 19.14 -10.73 19.76
N ARG A 528 19.72 -10.88 18.59
CA ARG A 528 19.13 -10.48 17.30
C ARG A 528 17.87 -11.28 17.01
N HIS A 529 17.91 -12.59 17.22
CA HIS A 529 16.74 -13.45 17.07
C HIS A 529 15.62 -13.06 18.04
N SER A 530 15.96 -12.68 19.27
CA SER A 530 14.98 -12.14 20.23
C SER A 530 14.29 -10.88 19.70
N VAL A 531 15.05 -9.97 19.08
CA VAL A 531 14.49 -8.77 18.40
C VAL A 531 13.56 -9.18 17.28
N HIS A 532 13.93 -10.14 16.43
CA HIS A 532 13.10 -10.63 15.34
C HIS A 532 11.75 -11.14 15.85
N LEU A 533 11.73 -11.94 16.94
CA LEU A 533 10.50 -12.45 17.54
C LEU A 533 9.65 -11.34 18.17
N MET A 534 10.27 -10.29 18.71
CA MET A 534 9.57 -9.09 19.18
C MET A 534 8.92 -8.34 18.02
N LEU A 535 9.59 -8.22 16.88
CA LEU A 535 9.02 -7.58 15.67
C LEU A 535 7.86 -8.39 15.10
N VAL A 536 7.97 -9.72 15.06
CA VAL A 536 6.86 -10.61 14.65
C VAL A 536 5.62 -10.41 15.53
N ASN A 537 5.83 -10.22 16.84
CA ASN A 537 4.72 -9.95 17.77
C ASN A 537 3.97 -8.63 17.44
N GLY A 538 4.62 -7.71 16.74
CA GLY A 538 4.01 -6.46 16.25
C GLY A 538 3.41 -6.54 14.84
N ASP A 539 3.60 -7.62 14.08
CA ASP A 539 3.09 -7.76 12.72
C ASP A 539 1.55 -7.89 12.71
N PRO A 540 0.81 -6.94 12.12
CA PRO A 540 -0.66 -7.03 12.04
C PRO A 540 -1.17 -8.09 11.06
N GLY A 541 -0.30 -8.72 10.25
CA GLY A 541 -0.62 -9.84 9.35
C GLY A 541 -1.36 -9.46 8.06
N ASP A 542 -1.85 -8.23 7.91
CA ASP A 542 -2.57 -7.76 6.72
C ASP A 542 -2.01 -6.43 6.19
N PRO A 543 -1.00 -6.48 5.31
CA PRO A 543 -0.41 -5.29 4.69
C PRO A 543 -1.30 -4.63 3.62
N SER A 544 -2.38 -5.28 3.20
CA SER A 544 -3.32 -4.72 2.23
C SER A 544 -4.27 -3.70 2.85
N ASN A 545 -4.43 -3.74 4.17
CA ASN A 545 -5.28 -2.83 4.92
C ASN A 545 -4.51 -1.56 5.30
N SER A 546 -4.94 -0.41 4.78
CA SER A 546 -4.30 0.88 5.03
C SER A 546 -4.29 1.32 6.50
N VAL A 547 -5.17 0.77 7.34
CA VAL A 547 -5.17 0.99 8.80
C VAL A 547 -3.89 0.46 9.46
N ASN A 548 -3.31 -0.60 8.89
CA ASN A 548 -2.10 -1.25 9.40
C ASN A 548 -0.79 -0.58 8.91
N TRP A 549 -0.86 0.30 7.92
CA TRP A 549 0.34 0.90 7.32
C TRP A 549 1.25 1.65 8.29
N PRO A 550 0.73 2.43 9.27
CA PRO A 550 1.59 3.06 10.27
C PRO A 550 2.42 2.04 11.07
N VAL A 551 1.84 0.89 11.41
CA VAL A 551 2.55 -0.18 12.14
C VAL A 551 3.67 -0.77 11.29
N TYR A 552 3.41 -1.06 10.00
CA TYR A 552 4.45 -1.53 9.10
C TYR A 552 5.55 -0.50 8.87
N ALA A 553 5.20 0.79 8.80
CA ALA A 553 6.18 1.87 8.69
C ALA A 553 7.13 1.91 9.90
N ASP A 554 6.60 1.67 11.11
CA ASP A 554 7.39 1.60 12.34
C ASP A 554 8.26 0.32 12.39
N LEU A 555 7.74 -0.84 11.94
CA LEU A 555 8.46 -2.11 11.96
C LEU A 555 9.63 -2.18 10.97
N LEU A 556 9.47 -1.62 9.79
CA LEU A 556 10.41 -1.75 8.67
C LEU A 556 11.85 -1.32 8.99
N PRO A 557 12.11 -0.15 9.60
CA PRO A 557 13.47 0.26 9.95
C PRO A 557 14.14 -0.72 10.93
N HIS A 558 13.37 -1.24 11.88
CA HIS A 558 13.85 -2.20 12.87
C HIS A 558 14.17 -3.55 12.23
N ALA A 559 13.32 -4.06 11.35
CA ALA A 559 13.54 -5.32 10.63
C ALA A 559 14.77 -5.24 9.71
N THR A 560 14.96 -4.12 9.04
CA THR A 560 16.12 -3.87 8.16
C THR A 560 17.40 -3.80 8.99
N ASN A 561 17.43 -3.00 10.07
CA ASN A 561 18.62 -2.82 10.91
C ASN A 561 19.03 -4.10 11.62
N SER A 562 18.06 -4.91 12.07
CA SER A 562 18.34 -6.20 12.71
C SER A 562 18.66 -7.33 11.72
N ARG A 563 18.63 -7.07 10.40
CA ARG A 563 18.84 -8.09 9.37
C ARG A 563 17.85 -9.25 9.48
N ALA A 564 16.55 -8.94 9.63
CA ALA A 564 15.50 -9.93 9.74
C ALA A 564 15.43 -10.91 8.56
N VAL A 565 15.94 -10.50 7.40
CA VAL A 565 16.05 -11.35 6.19
C VAL A 565 16.93 -12.58 6.39
N ASP A 566 17.91 -12.53 7.30
CA ASP A 566 18.84 -13.64 7.56
C ASP A 566 18.31 -14.64 8.60
N CYS A 567 17.12 -14.38 9.17
CA CYS A 567 16.56 -15.22 10.22
C CYS A 567 15.93 -16.51 9.66
N GLU A 568 16.25 -17.64 10.31
CA GLU A 568 15.75 -18.96 9.92
C GLU A 568 14.32 -19.26 10.41
N ASP A 569 13.74 -18.40 11.26
CA ASP A 569 12.39 -18.58 11.79
C ASP A 569 11.32 -18.27 10.72
N SER A 570 10.35 -19.16 10.57
CA SER A 570 9.32 -19.05 9.54
C SER A 570 8.35 -17.88 9.75
N TRP A 571 8.13 -17.48 11.01
CA TRP A 571 7.30 -16.33 11.32
C TRP A 571 7.99 -15.02 10.95
N VAL A 572 9.31 -14.97 11.15
CA VAL A 572 10.12 -13.82 10.73
C VAL A 572 10.13 -13.69 9.21
N ARG A 573 10.27 -14.81 8.47
CA ARG A 573 10.16 -14.79 7.00
C ARG A 573 8.77 -14.33 6.52
N THR A 574 7.71 -14.73 7.23
CA THR A 574 6.34 -14.26 6.94
C THR A 574 6.23 -12.75 7.15
N MET A 575 6.74 -12.22 8.26
CA MET A 575 6.78 -10.77 8.52
C MET A 575 7.58 -10.02 7.44
N VAL A 576 8.76 -10.52 7.04
CA VAL A 576 9.54 -9.92 5.94
C VAL A 576 8.74 -9.90 4.63
N THR A 577 8.02 -10.98 4.33
CA THR A 577 7.12 -11.04 3.18
C THR A 577 6.01 -10.00 3.27
N ASN A 578 5.42 -9.81 4.46
CA ASN A 578 4.41 -8.77 4.70
C ASN A 578 4.98 -7.35 4.56
N LEU A 579 6.23 -7.12 4.97
CA LEU A 579 6.92 -5.85 4.75
C LEU A 579 7.12 -5.55 3.24
N VAL A 580 7.50 -6.54 2.45
CA VAL A 580 7.58 -6.39 0.98
C VAL A 580 6.20 -6.06 0.38
N ARG A 581 5.15 -6.76 0.82
CA ARG A 581 3.77 -6.50 0.39
C ARG A 581 3.29 -5.11 0.80
N TYR A 582 3.65 -4.67 2.00
CA TYR A 582 3.38 -3.31 2.47
C TYR A 582 4.04 -2.27 1.58
N LEU A 583 5.33 -2.43 1.26
CA LEU A 583 6.07 -1.51 0.39
C LEU A 583 5.43 -1.40 -0.99
N ILE A 584 4.96 -2.52 -1.56
CA ILE A 584 4.21 -2.52 -2.82
C ILE A 584 2.88 -1.78 -2.66
N ALA A 585 2.17 -1.98 -1.54
CA ALA A 585 0.86 -1.36 -1.31
C ALA A 585 0.93 0.17 -1.14
N VAL A 586 1.99 0.67 -0.50
CA VAL A 586 2.21 2.13 -0.35
C VAL A 586 2.90 2.77 -1.56
N GLY A 587 3.30 1.97 -2.56
CA GLY A 587 3.93 2.47 -3.80
C GLY A 587 5.44 2.71 -3.70
N ASP A 588 6.12 2.21 -2.67
CA ASP A 588 7.59 2.20 -2.61
C ASP A 588 8.15 0.95 -3.31
N TYR A 589 8.08 0.96 -4.63
CA TYR A 589 8.47 -0.19 -5.45
C TYR A 589 9.97 -0.45 -5.42
N HIS A 590 10.81 0.57 -5.28
CA HIS A 590 12.26 0.42 -5.14
C HIS A 590 12.64 -0.18 -3.78
N GLY A 591 12.02 0.25 -2.69
CA GLY A 591 12.17 -0.36 -1.38
C GLY A 591 11.72 -1.82 -1.38
N ALA A 592 10.59 -2.10 -2.03
CA ALA A 592 10.08 -3.47 -2.19
C ALA A 592 11.05 -4.35 -2.99
N LEU A 593 11.60 -3.83 -4.09
CA LEU A 593 12.57 -4.53 -4.92
C LEU A 593 13.82 -4.92 -4.12
N ASN A 594 14.42 -3.96 -3.43
CA ASN A 594 15.65 -4.19 -2.66
C ASN A 594 15.42 -5.21 -1.53
N LEU A 595 14.35 -5.05 -0.74
CA LEU A 595 14.06 -5.97 0.36
C LEU A 595 13.71 -7.38 -0.13
N ALA A 596 12.96 -7.50 -1.23
CA ALA A 596 12.60 -8.79 -1.83
C ALA A 596 13.83 -9.50 -2.42
N GLN A 597 14.76 -8.75 -3.01
CA GLN A 597 16.00 -9.28 -3.56
C GLN A 597 16.91 -9.78 -2.44
N ASP A 598 17.16 -8.97 -1.40
CA ASP A 598 17.92 -9.35 -0.22
C ASP A 598 17.36 -10.62 0.44
N ALA A 599 16.04 -10.67 0.66
CA ALA A 599 15.38 -11.81 1.28
C ALA A 599 15.51 -13.08 0.40
N ARG A 600 15.28 -12.95 -0.92
CA ARG A 600 15.38 -14.10 -1.82
C ARG A 600 16.82 -14.65 -1.89
N GLU A 601 17.82 -13.78 -1.94
CA GLU A 601 19.23 -14.17 -1.93
C GLU A 601 19.60 -14.91 -0.63
N SER A 602 19.25 -14.36 0.52
CA SER A 602 19.49 -14.97 1.84
C SER A 602 18.77 -16.32 1.96
N TRP A 603 17.50 -16.40 1.57
CA TRP A 603 16.72 -17.65 1.68
C TRP A 603 17.11 -18.69 0.63
N THR A 604 17.60 -18.29 -0.54
CA THR A 604 18.17 -19.25 -1.51
C THR A 604 19.42 -19.89 -0.95
N ALA A 605 20.27 -19.11 -0.27
CA ALA A 605 21.50 -19.61 0.35
C ALA A 605 21.22 -20.55 1.55
N SER A 606 20.22 -20.24 2.39
CA SER A 606 19.95 -20.98 3.63
C SER A 606 18.95 -22.13 3.46
N LEU A 607 17.92 -21.97 2.62
CA LEU A 607 16.81 -22.94 2.45
C LEU A 607 16.81 -23.64 1.08
N GLY A 608 17.49 -23.06 0.09
CA GLY A 608 17.48 -23.52 -1.29
C GLY A 608 16.44 -22.82 -2.17
N GLU A 609 16.65 -22.90 -3.48
CA GLU A 609 15.82 -22.21 -4.48
C GLU A 609 14.38 -22.73 -4.54
N THR A 610 14.18 -24.01 -4.21
CA THR A 610 12.88 -24.71 -4.31
C THR A 610 12.03 -24.59 -3.04
N HIS A 611 12.56 -23.98 -1.96
CA HIS A 611 11.80 -23.80 -0.75
C HIS A 611 10.60 -22.86 -0.96
N VAL A 612 9.46 -23.18 -0.36
CA VAL A 612 8.21 -22.44 -0.57
C VAL A 612 8.34 -20.93 -0.28
N ASP A 613 9.05 -20.55 0.79
CA ASP A 613 9.20 -19.13 1.14
C ASP A 613 10.11 -18.42 0.13
N THR A 614 11.17 -19.07 -0.38
CA THR A 614 12.03 -18.55 -1.46
C THR A 614 11.24 -18.33 -2.74
N LEU A 615 10.38 -19.29 -3.11
CA LEU A 615 9.52 -19.20 -4.28
C LEU A 615 8.45 -18.12 -4.14
N VAL A 616 7.81 -18.00 -2.97
CA VAL A 616 6.83 -16.93 -2.67
C VAL A 616 7.51 -15.56 -2.74
N MET A 617 8.72 -15.41 -2.20
CA MET A 617 9.49 -14.17 -2.33
C MET A 617 9.84 -13.87 -3.79
N GLY A 618 10.17 -14.88 -4.59
CA GLY A 618 10.38 -14.72 -6.04
C GLY A 618 9.16 -14.14 -6.76
N ARG A 619 7.94 -14.50 -6.37
CA ARG A 619 6.71 -13.91 -6.89
C ARG A 619 6.59 -12.42 -6.55
N HIS A 620 6.91 -12.04 -5.31
CA HIS A 620 6.86 -10.64 -4.90
C HIS A 620 7.97 -9.82 -5.56
N LEU A 621 9.14 -10.41 -5.77
CA LEU A 621 10.25 -9.81 -6.51
C LEU A 621 9.85 -9.53 -7.97
N ALA A 622 9.21 -10.49 -8.65
CA ALA A 622 8.69 -10.30 -9.99
C ALA A 622 7.67 -9.15 -10.07
N ASN A 623 6.77 -9.06 -9.09
CA ASN A 623 5.82 -7.95 -9.01
C ASN A 623 6.53 -6.59 -8.80
N ALA A 624 7.52 -6.52 -7.91
CA ALA A 624 8.30 -5.30 -7.70
C ALA A 624 9.07 -4.89 -8.96
N LEU A 625 9.72 -5.83 -9.67
CA LEU A 625 10.39 -5.58 -10.95
C LEU A 625 9.44 -4.97 -11.99
N ARG A 626 8.24 -5.50 -12.12
CA ARG A 626 7.21 -4.96 -13.01
C ARG A 626 6.84 -3.52 -12.66
N ARG A 627 6.65 -3.23 -11.37
CA ARG A 627 6.26 -1.90 -10.88
C ARG A 627 7.35 -0.84 -11.05
N VAL A 628 8.63 -1.24 -11.05
CA VAL A 628 9.74 -0.31 -11.34
C VAL A 628 10.05 -0.15 -12.83
N GLY A 629 9.25 -0.74 -13.72
CA GLY A 629 9.42 -0.60 -15.18
C GLY A 629 10.49 -1.55 -15.78
N ARG A 630 10.71 -2.72 -15.17
CA ARG A 630 11.59 -3.80 -15.67
C ARG A 630 10.79 -5.03 -16.10
N PRO A 631 9.93 -4.93 -17.14
CA PRO A 631 8.99 -5.99 -17.50
C PRO A 631 9.69 -7.27 -18.02
N ALA A 632 10.82 -7.15 -18.71
CA ALA A 632 11.58 -8.30 -19.20
C ALA A 632 12.13 -9.15 -18.05
N ASP A 633 12.70 -8.52 -17.02
CA ASP A 633 13.22 -9.22 -15.84
C ASP A 633 12.08 -9.83 -15.01
N ALA A 634 10.96 -9.11 -14.89
CA ALA A 634 9.76 -9.61 -14.23
C ALA A 634 9.20 -10.85 -14.94
N SER A 635 9.18 -10.86 -16.28
CA SER A 635 8.76 -11.99 -17.11
C SER A 635 9.66 -13.22 -16.89
N ALA A 636 10.97 -13.03 -16.99
CA ALA A 636 11.94 -14.11 -16.77
C ALA A 636 11.80 -14.71 -15.36
N MET A 637 11.69 -13.85 -14.33
CA MET A 637 11.52 -14.28 -12.96
C MET A 637 10.19 -15.02 -12.75
N SER A 638 9.10 -14.50 -13.29
CA SER A 638 7.76 -15.11 -13.17
C SER A 638 7.73 -16.51 -13.80
N THR A 639 8.30 -16.65 -14.99
CA THR A 639 8.35 -17.93 -15.72
C THR A 639 9.18 -18.96 -14.96
N ALA A 640 10.36 -18.59 -14.47
CA ALA A 640 11.24 -19.49 -13.74
C ALA A 640 10.60 -19.93 -12.40
N VAL A 641 10.08 -19.00 -11.63
CA VAL A 641 9.45 -19.28 -10.34
C VAL A 641 8.20 -20.14 -10.51
N TYR A 642 7.37 -19.86 -11.52
CA TYR A 642 6.18 -20.65 -11.79
C TYR A 642 6.49 -22.09 -12.18
N ALA A 643 7.53 -22.30 -13.00
CA ALA A 643 7.99 -23.63 -13.36
C ALA A 643 8.43 -24.44 -12.12
N LEU A 644 9.26 -23.83 -11.26
CA LEU A 644 9.71 -24.45 -10.01
C LEU A 644 8.54 -24.73 -9.05
N MET A 645 7.60 -23.82 -8.91
CA MET A 645 6.41 -24.03 -8.06
C MET A 645 5.56 -25.19 -8.57
N ARG A 646 5.36 -25.31 -9.87
CA ARG A 646 4.60 -26.44 -10.45
C ARG A 646 5.30 -27.78 -10.23
N GLU A 647 6.60 -27.82 -10.38
CA GLU A 647 7.40 -29.03 -10.22
C GLU A 647 7.47 -29.50 -8.77
N HIS A 648 7.72 -28.57 -7.83
CA HIS A 648 8.03 -28.93 -6.44
C HIS A 648 6.84 -28.81 -5.49
N LEU A 649 5.89 -27.90 -5.74
CA LEU A 649 4.70 -27.69 -4.90
C LEU A 649 3.42 -28.28 -5.50
N GLY A 650 3.41 -28.55 -6.83
CA GLY A 650 2.23 -29.01 -7.57
C GLY A 650 1.30 -27.87 -8.00
N THR A 651 0.43 -28.18 -8.97
CA THR A 651 -0.50 -27.21 -9.57
C THR A 651 -1.59 -26.74 -8.61
N ASP A 652 -1.97 -27.56 -7.65
CA ASP A 652 -3.05 -27.28 -6.69
C ASP A 652 -2.55 -26.66 -5.38
N ASN A 653 -1.26 -26.25 -5.31
CA ASN A 653 -0.74 -25.50 -4.19
C ASN A 653 -1.16 -24.00 -4.28
N GLU A 654 -1.55 -23.43 -3.17
CA GLU A 654 -2.02 -22.02 -3.09
C GLU A 654 -1.01 -21.01 -3.68
N ALA A 655 0.28 -21.20 -3.38
CA ALA A 655 1.33 -20.32 -3.91
C ALA A 655 1.52 -20.50 -5.43
N THR A 656 1.36 -21.75 -5.94
CA THR A 656 1.43 -22.04 -7.38
C THR A 656 0.26 -21.41 -8.12
N ILE A 657 -0.95 -21.51 -7.59
CA ILE A 657 -2.14 -20.89 -8.16
C ILE A 657 -1.96 -19.36 -8.23
N ALA A 658 -1.52 -18.75 -7.12
CA ALA A 658 -1.27 -17.31 -7.07
C ALA A 658 -0.15 -16.86 -8.03
N MET A 659 0.86 -17.72 -8.27
CA MET A 659 1.93 -17.45 -9.23
C MET A 659 1.46 -17.64 -10.67
N GLY A 660 0.53 -18.58 -10.92
CA GLY A 660 -0.07 -18.82 -12.23
C GLY A 660 -0.73 -17.57 -12.81
N SER A 661 -1.50 -16.86 -11.99
CA SER A 661 -2.11 -15.58 -12.37
C SER A 661 -1.05 -14.50 -12.69
N ALA A 662 0.04 -14.42 -11.90
CA ALA A 662 1.11 -13.48 -12.19
C ALA A 662 1.89 -13.81 -13.48
N ALA A 663 2.07 -15.11 -13.77
CA ALA A 663 2.73 -15.57 -14.98
C ALA A 663 1.85 -15.43 -16.24
N SER A 664 0.53 -15.45 -16.07
CA SER A 664 -0.44 -15.21 -17.15
C SER A 664 -0.32 -13.79 -17.69
N PHE A 665 -0.30 -12.80 -16.82
CA PHE A 665 -0.12 -11.39 -17.17
C PHE A 665 1.14 -11.10 -18.03
N VAL A 666 2.21 -11.91 -17.88
CA VAL A 666 3.39 -11.79 -18.74
C VAL A 666 3.07 -12.04 -20.21
N LYS A 667 2.18 -13.01 -20.48
CA LYS A 667 1.77 -13.35 -21.85
C LYS A 667 0.98 -12.25 -22.51
N GLU A 668 0.19 -11.51 -21.70
CA GLU A 668 -0.50 -10.31 -22.15
C GLU A 668 0.46 -9.22 -22.60
N VAL A 669 1.49 -8.91 -21.78
CA VAL A 669 2.54 -7.95 -22.15
C VAL A 669 3.30 -8.40 -23.41
N GLU A 670 3.37 -9.70 -23.68
CA GLU A 670 3.91 -10.28 -24.89
C GLU A 670 2.90 -10.34 -26.05
N GLY A 671 1.68 -9.87 -25.88
CA GLY A 671 0.61 -9.94 -26.91
C GLY A 671 0.15 -11.36 -27.25
N ARG A 672 0.35 -12.32 -26.34
CA ARG A 672 0.03 -13.74 -26.50
C ARG A 672 -1.31 -14.07 -25.84
N PHE A 673 -2.37 -13.42 -26.30
CA PHE A 673 -3.69 -13.42 -25.65
C PHE A 673 -4.32 -14.82 -25.53
N TYR A 674 -4.10 -15.72 -26.49
CA TYR A 674 -4.59 -17.10 -26.40
C TYR A 674 -3.84 -17.92 -25.34
N ASP A 675 -2.54 -17.74 -25.22
CA ASP A 675 -1.73 -18.43 -24.21
C ASP A 675 -2.06 -17.92 -22.80
N GLU A 676 -2.40 -16.63 -22.68
CA GLU A 676 -2.88 -16.02 -21.46
C GLU A 676 -4.21 -16.62 -21.03
N ARG A 677 -5.20 -16.64 -21.93
CA ARG A 677 -6.51 -17.25 -21.72
C ARG A 677 -6.40 -18.70 -21.22
N ASP A 678 -5.57 -19.51 -21.87
CA ASP A 678 -5.40 -20.91 -21.50
C ASP A 678 -4.73 -21.08 -20.13
N ALA A 679 -3.78 -20.19 -19.78
CA ALA A 679 -3.15 -20.17 -18.46
C ALA A 679 -4.12 -19.73 -17.35
N ASP A 680 -4.93 -18.71 -17.59
CA ASP A 680 -5.91 -18.23 -16.65
C ASP A 680 -7.01 -19.26 -16.39
N LYS A 681 -7.43 -20.00 -17.43
CA LYS A 681 -8.34 -21.11 -17.29
C LYS A 681 -7.80 -22.19 -16.36
N ILE A 682 -6.54 -22.58 -16.54
CA ILE A 682 -5.88 -23.57 -15.67
C ILE A 682 -5.83 -23.06 -14.23
N THR A 683 -5.48 -21.80 -14.04
CA THR A 683 -5.40 -21.14 -12.73
C THR A 683 -6.77 -21.11 -12.05
N LEU A 684 -7.82 -20.71 -12.76
CA LEU A 684 -9.19 -20.69 -12.27
C LEU A 684 -9.72 -22.06 -11.89
N ASP A 685 -9.46 -23.08 -12.75
CA ASP A 685 -9.90 -24.45 -12.49
C ASP A 685 -9.20 -25.04 -11.27
N SER A 686 -7.92 -24.77 -11.07
CA SER A 686 -7.18 -25.15 -9.86
C SER A 686 -7.73 -24.41 -8.61
N ALA A 687 -7.97 -23.11 -8.72
CA ALA A 687 -8.56 -22.32 -7.62
C ALA A 687 -9.95 -22.81 -7.22
N ARG A 688 -10.80 -23.16 -8.19
CA ARG A 688 -12.13 -23.74 -7.94
C ARG A 688 -12.05 -25.06 -7.19
N ARG A 689 -11.06 -25.91 -7.52
CA ARG A 689 -10.84 -27.19 -6.82
C ARG A 689 -10.36 -26.99 -5.39
N VAL A 690 -9.41 -26.06 -5.20
CA VAL A 690 -8.73 -25.89 -3.91
C VAL A 690 -9.52 -25.01 -2.95
N PHE A 691 -10.03 -23.88 -3.41
CA PHE A 691 -10.69 -22.87 -2.58
C PHE A 691 -12.22 -22.92 -2.65
N GLY A 692 -12.77 -23.49 -3.75
CA GLY A 692 -14.20 -23.44 -4.07
C GLY A 692 -14.56 -22.21 -4.88
N GLN A 693 -15.78 -22.24 -5.51
CA GLN A 693 -16.16 -21.20 -6.48
C GLN A 693 -16.54 -19.84 -5.86
N ASP A 694 -16.86 -19.79 -4.56
CA ASP A 694 -17.27 -18.57 -3.86
C ASP A 694 -16.14 -17.94 -3.04
N ASP A 695 -14.91 -18.48 -3.17
CA ASP A 695 -13.75 -17.93 -2.54
C ASP A 695 -13.39 -16.58 -3.16
N PRO A 696 -13.09 -15.51 -2.38
CA PRO A 696 -12.68 -14.24 -2.92
C PRO A 696 -11.49 -14.32 -3.90
N GLU A 697 -10.50 -15.18 -3.63
CA GLU A 697 -9.35 -15.39 -4.53
C GLU A 697 -9.81 -16.10 -5.82
N THR A 698 -10.66 -17.12 -5.75
CA THR A 698 -11.23 -17.77 -6.94
C THR A 698 -11.99 -16.77 -7.81
N LEU A 699 -12.70 -15.83 -7.19
CA LEU A 699 -13.42 -14.77 -7.90
C LEU A 699 -12.46 -13.73 -8.54
N VAL A 700 -11.23 -13.56 -8.00
CA VAL A 700 -10.19 -12.78 -8.69
C VAL A 700 -9.74 -13.51 -9.95
N TYR A 701 -9.44 -14.80 -9.87
CA TYR A 701 -9.02 -15.58 -11.05
C TYR A 701 -10.13 -15.73 -12.08
N ALA A 702 -11.41 -15.77 -11.66
CA ALA A 702 -12.55 -15.74 -12.59
C ALA A 702 -12.63 -14.42 -13.36
N ASN A 703 -12.40 -13.29 -12.70
CA ASN A 703 -12.35 -11.98 -13.35
C ASN A 703 -11.16 -11.86 -14.31
N ASN A 704 -9.97 -12.39 -13.95
CA ASN A 704 -8.82 -12.40 -14.83
C ASN A 704 -9.07 -13.25 -16.07
N TYR A 705 -9.69 -14.43 -15.90
CA TYR A 705 -10.04 -15.30 -17.03
C TYR A 705 -11.11 -14.65 -17.94
N ALA A 706 -12.07 -13.89 -17.39
CA ALA A 706 -12.99 -13.09 -18.21
C ALA A 706 -12.26 -12.01 -19.02
N SER A 707 -11.25 -11.35 -18.42
CA SER A 707 -10.41 -10.39 -19.15
C SER A 707 -9.62 -11.05 -20.27
N SER A 708 -9.01 -12.20 -20.03
CA SER A 708 -8.25 -12.93 -21.08
C SER A 708 -9.14 -13.55 -22.17
N LEU A 709 -10.40 -13.93 -21.85
CA LEU A 709 -11.40 -14.30 -22.88
C LEU A 709 -11.70 -13.12 -23.78
N ARG A 710 -11.89 -11.93 -23.22
CA ARG A 710 -12.15 -10.67 -23.94
C ARG A 710 -10.98 -10.32 -24.86
N LEU A 711 -9.74 -10.41 -24.36
CA LEU A 711 -8.54 -10.18 -25.17
C LEU A 711 -8.37 -11.22 -26.29
N ALA A 712 -8.83 -12.45 -26.08
CA ALA A 712 -8.83 -13.51 -27.09
C ALA A 712 -10.02 -13.40 -28.06
N GLY A 713 -10.89 -12.40 -27.93
CA GLY A 713 -12.03 -12.15 -28.82
C GLY A 713 -13.32 -12.95 -28.49
N ASP A 714 -13.34 -13.70 -27.37
CA ASP A 714 -14.54 -14.39 -26.90
C ASP A 714 -15.37 -13.50 -25.97
N PHE A 715 -16.02 -12.51 -26.52
CA PHE A 715 -16.81 -11.53 -25.76
C PHE A 715 -18.03 -12.12 -25.08
N PHE A 716 -18.68 -13.12 -25.70
CA PHE A 716 -19.84 -13.78 -25.12
C PHE A 716 -19.45 -14.65 -23.93
N GLY A 717 -18.34 -15.39 -24.02
CA GLY A 717 -17.81 -16.17 -22.90
C GLY A 717 -17.35 -15.30 -21.74
N ALA A 718 -16.73 -14.16 -22.02
CA ALA A 718 -16.35 -13.15 -21.02
C ALA A 718 -17.57 -12.61 -20.29
N ARG A 719 -18.60 -12.16 -21.01
CA ARG A 719 -19.86 -11.65 -20.45
C ARG A 719 -20.52 -12.65 -19.50
N ASP A 720 -20.68 -13.89 -19.96
CA ASP A 720 -21.35 -14.93 -19.18
C ASP A 720 -20.57 -15.24 -17.88
N LEU A 721 -19.24 -15.23 -17.95
CA LEU A 721 -18.40 -15.44 -16.79
C LEU A 721 -18.44 -14.23 -15.82
N ASP A 722 -18.36 -13.00 -16.35
CA ASP A 722 -18.41 -11.80 -15.52
C ASP A 722 -19.79 -11.61 -14.88
N GLU A 723 -20.90 -11.96 -15.54
CA GLU A 723 -22.22 -12.01 -14.91
C GLU A 723 -22.27 -12.96 -13.70
N GLN A 724 -21.71 -14.16 -13.85
CA GLN A 724 -21.67 -15.14 -12.77
C GLN A 724 -20.77 -14.63 -11.63
N THR A 725 -19.60 -14.07 -11.96
CA THR A 725 -18.63 -13.55 -11.00
C THR A 725 -19.21 -12.36 -10.24
N LEU A 726 -19.93 -11.45 -10.92
CA LEU A 726 -20.59 -10.31 -10.30
C LEU A 726 -21.66 -10.73 -9.28
N ARG A 727 -22.51 -11.69 -9.65
CA ARG A 727 -23.51 -12.23 -8.71
C ARG A 727 -22.85 -12.80 -7.45
N ARG A 728 -21.78 -13.59 -7.60
CA ARG A 728 -21.03 -14.20 -6.50
C ARG A 728 -20.30 -13.16 -5.66
N ARG A 729 -19.59 -12.21 -6.28
CA ARG A 729 -18.93 -11.10 -5.57
C ARG A 729 -19.92 -10.25 -4.78
N THR A 730 -21.06 -9.94 -5.35
CA THR A 730 -22.10 -9.18 -4.66
C THR A 730 -22.62 -9.93 -3.41
N ALA A 731 -22.76 -11.24 -3.50
CA ALA A 731 -23.19 -12.07 -2.36
C ALA A 731 -22.13 -12.18 -1.27
N VAL A 732 -20.85 -12.30 -1.63
CA VAL A 732 -19.74 -12.55 -0.70
C VAL A 732 -19.16 -11.25 -0.13
N LEU A 733 -18.92 -10.25 -0.99
CA LEU A 733 -18.23 -9.02 -0.64
C LEU A 733 -19.16 -7.81 -0.47
N GLY A 734 -20.33 -7.86 -1.10
CA GLY A 734 -21.27 -6.73 -1.20
C GLY A 734 -21.13 -5.92 -2.48
N ALA A 735 -22.20 -5.21 -2.85
CA ALA A 735 -22.26 -4.43 -4.11
C ALA A 735 -21.25 -3.27 -4.15
N SER A 736 -20.97 -2.66 -3.01
CA SER A 736 -20.06 -1.49 -2.90
C SER A 736 -18.58 -1.86 -2.74
N HIS A 737 -18.23 -3.14 -2.75
CA HIS A 737 -16.84 -3.54 -2.62
C HIS A 737 -16.06 -3.24 -3.91
N ALA A 738 -14.82 -2.73 -3.79
CA ALA A 738 -14.01 -2.32 -4.93
C ALA A 738 -13.81 -3.43 -5.99
N ALA A 739 -13.67 -4.70 -5.56
CA ALA A 739 -13.57 -5.84 -6.47
C ALA A 739 -14.90 -6.13 -7.20
N THR A 740 -16.06 -5.89 -6.56
CA THR A 740 -17.38 -6.02 -7.18
C THR A 740 -17.59 -4.96 -8.24
N LEU A 741 -17.17 -3.71 -7.98
CA LEU A 741 -17.21 -2.61 -8.95
C LEU A 741 -16.31 -2.89 -10.17
N ASN A 742 -15.13 -3.51 -9.94
CA ASN A 742 -14.23 -3.91 -11.03
C ASN A 742 -14.89 -4.93 -11.98
N THR A 743 -15.51 -5.98 -11.42
CA THR A 743 -16.24 -6.97 -12.26
C THR A 743 -17.43 -6.32 -12.96
N ARG A 744 -18.14 -5.39 -12.33
CA ARG A 744 -19.25 -4.67 -12.94
C ARG A 744 -18.79 -3.81 -14.12
N SER A 745 -17.61 -3.18 -14.01
CA SER A 745 -17.01 -2.44 -15.13
C SER A 745 -16.56 -3.40 -16.26
N GLY A 746 -15.97 -4.55 -15.92
CA GLY A 746 -15.65 -5.62 -16.88
C GLY A 746 -16.89 -6.10 -17.66
N LEU A 747 -17.97 -6.40 -16.93
CA LEU A 747 -19.24 -6.79 -17.56
C LEU A 747 -19.83 -5.71 -18.47
N ALA A 748 -19.72 -4.43 -18.10
CA ALA A 748 -20.15 -3.33 -18.97
C ALA A 748 -19.32 -3.30 -20.27
N MET A 749 -17.99 -3.54 -20.19
CA MET A 749 -17.17 -3.70 -21.40
C MET A 749 -17.61 -4.90 -22.24
N ASP A 750 -17.87 -6.06 -21.63
CA ASP A 750 -18.33 -7.24 -22.36
C ASP A 750 -19.66 -7.00 -23.08
N ILE A 751 -20.62 -6.37 -22.41
CA ILE A 751 -21.91 -6.00 -22.99
C ILE A 751 -21.71 -5.06 -24.20
N ARG A 752 -20.76 -4.11 -24.10
CA ARG A 752 -20.38 -3.23 -25.21
C ARG A 752 -19.80 -4.01 -26.38
N GLU A 753 -18.84 -4.91 -26.11
CA GLU A 753 -18.21 -5.70 -27.17
C GLU A 753 -19.17 -6.76 -27.76
N CYS A 754 -20.25 -7.12 -27.09
CA CYS A 754 -21.36 -7.90 -27.63
C CYS A 754 -22.36 -7.04 -28.45
N GLY A 755 -22.14 -5.72 -28.57
CA GLY A 755 -22.91 -4.83 -29.45
C GLY A 755 -24.02 -4.05 -28.77
N ASP A 756 -24.32 -4.23 -27.48
CA ASP A 756 -25.36 -3.47 -26.74
C ASP A 756 -24.74 -2.22 -26.09
N TYR A 757 -24.50 -1.20 -26.96
CA TYR A 757 -23.79 0.03 -26.55
C TYR A 757 -24.56 0.87 -25.54
N ILE A 758 -25.87 0.87 -25.60
CA ILE A 758 -26.73 1.68 -24.72
C ILE A 758 -26.71 1.12 -23.31
N LYS A 759 -26.99 -0.17 -23.17
CA LYS A 759 -26.96 -0.86 -21.86
C LYS A 759 -25.59 -0.81 -21.21
N ALA A 760 -24.53 -0.99 -22.01
CA ALA A 760 -23.15 -0.89 -21.52
C ALA A 760 -22.85 0.52 -20.96
N CYS A 761 -23.26 1.58 -21.65
CA CYS A 761 -23.10 2.96 -21.23
C CYS A 761 -23.84 3.22 -19.90
N GLU A 762 -25.11 2.84 -19.79
CA GLU A 762 -25.90 2.99 -18.56
C GLU A 762 -25.25 2.28 -17.37
N MET A 763 -24.85 1.01 -17.54
CA MET A 763 -24.18 0.23 -16.51
C MET A 763 -22.87 0.89 -16.06
N GLN A 764 -22.07 1.40 -17.01
CA GLN A 764 -20.80 2.02 -16.69
C GLN A 764 -20.97 3.39 -16.03
N GLU A 765 -21.99 4.18 -16.38
CA GLU A 765 -22.34 5.45 -15.72
C GLU A 765 -22.64 5.23 -14.23
N GLU A 766 -23.47 4.25 -13.91
CA GLU A 766 -23.75 3.88 -12.51
C GLU A 766 -22.49 3.39 -11.79
N THR A 767 -21.65 2.58 -12.45
CA THR A 767 -20.43 2.01 -11.86
C THR A 767 -19.40 3.10 -11.56
N SER A 768 -19.19 4.06 -12.48
CA SER A 768 -18.27 5.17 -12.28
C SER A 768 -18.75 6.13 -11.18
N ALA A 769 -20.05 6.37 -11.08
CA ALA A 769 -20.63 7.16 -9.98
C ALA A 769 -20.37 6.50 -8.62
N MET A 770 -20.65 5.19 -8.48
CA MET A 770 -20.37 4.43 -7.26
C MET A 770 -18.87 4.40 -6.93
N ALA A 771 -18.00 4.21 -7.92
CA ALA A 771 -16.55 4.20 -7.72
C ALA A 771 -16.05 5.58 -7.23
N THR A 772 -16.57 6.66 -7.78
CA THR A 772 -16.25 8.03 -7.35
C THR A 772 -16.66 8.28 -5.90
N GLU A 773 -17.85 7.84 -5.51
CA GLU A 773 -18.35 7.99 -4.13
C GLU A 773 -17.50 7.20 -3.12
N ILE A 774 -17.13 5.96 -3.45
CA ILE A 774 -16.50 5.03 -2.51
C ILE A 774 -14.97 5.21 -2.48
N LEU A 775 -14.33 5.35 -3.64
CA LEU A 775 -12.88 5.37 -3.79
C LEU A 775 -12.31 6.79 -3.96
N GLY A 776 -13.15 7.73 -4.33
CA GLY A 776 -12.74 9.07 -4.74
C GLY A 776 -12.39 9.17 -6.23
N ARG A 777 -12.54 10.40 -6.77
CA ARG A 777 -12.35 10.70 -8.20
C ARG A 777 -10.96 10.31 -8.73
N ASP A 778 -9.91 10.57 -7.95
CA ASP A 778 -8.53 10.39 -8.40
C ASP A 778 -7.95 9.00 -8.05
N HIS A 779 -8.78 8.08 -7.60
CA HIS A 779 -8.35 6.70 -7.38
C HIS A 779 -8.10 6.00 -8.73
N PRO A 780 -7.02 5.19 -8.92
CA PRO A 780 -6.69 4.55 -10.20
C PRO A 780 -7.83 3.78 -10.84
N ARG A 781 -8.59 3.03 -10.02
CA ARG A 781 -9.75 2.28 -10.51
C ARG A 781 -10.90 3.18 -10.97
N THR A 782 -11.06 4.36 -10.35
CA THR A 782 -12.05 5.35 -10.78
C THR A 782 -11.63 5.95 -12.12
N ILE A 783 -10.35 6.33 -12.26
CA ILE A 783 -9.85 6.87 -13.53
C ILE A 783 -10.02 5.85 -14.67
N GLY A 784 -9.69 4.57 -14.39
CA GLY A 784 -9.88 3.50 -15.37
C GLY A 784 -11.35 3.26 -15.71
N GLY A 785 -12.24 3.27 -14.72
CA GLY A 785 -13.69 3.20 -14.94
C GLY A 785 -14.22 4.37 -15.76
N ASP A 786 -13.71 5.59 -15.54
CA ASP A 786 -14.08 6.78 -16.31
C ASP A 786 -13.58 6.69 -17.77
N ARG A 787 -12.39 6.09 -18.00
CA ARG A 787 -11.92 5.76 -19.36
C ARG A 787 -12.90 4.80 -20.07
N CYS A 788 -13.30 3.72 -19.40
CA CYS A 788 -14.29 2.78 -19.94
C CYS A 788 -15.64 3.48 -20.23
N LEU A 789 -16.05 4.43 -19.38
CA LEU A 789 -17.25 5.22 -19.58
C LEU A 789 -17.14 6.15 -20.80
N ALA A 790 -15.99 6.77 -21.02
CA ALA A 790 -15.76 7.62 -22.18
C ALA A 790 -15.94 6.82 -23.49
N VAL A 791 -15.30 5.64 -23.57
CA VAL A 791 -15.46 4.73 -24.71
C VAL A 791 -16.92 4.28 -24.87
N ALA A 792 -17.60 3.93 -23.77
CA ALA A 792 -19.01 3.53 -23.82
C ALA A 792 -19.92 4.67 -24.33
N ARG A 793 -19.67 5.90 -23.90
CA ARG A 793 -20.40 7.10 -24.39
C ARG A 793 -20.18 7.32 -25.89
N ARG A 794 -18.93 7.18 -26.36
CA ARG A 794 -18.63 7.31 -27.80
C ARG A 794 -19.36 6.24 -28.61
N LYS A 795 -19.27 4.97 -28.20
CA LYS A 795 -20.00 3.88 -28.88
C LYS A 795 -21.53 4.05 -28.83
N ALA A 796 -22.09 4.74 -27.82
CA ALA A 796 -23.48 5.09 -27.72
C ALA A 796 -23.85 6.41 -28.46
N GLY A 797 -22.91 6.97 -29.24
CA GLY A 797 -23.13 8.18 -30.06
C GLY A 797 -23.09 9.50 -29.27
N ARG A 798 -22.64 9.52 -27.99
CA ARG A 798 -22.58 10.69 -27.11
C ARG A 798 -21.20 11.36 -27.18
N HIS A 799 -20.76 11.77 -28.38
CA HIS A 799 -19.37 12.18 -28.65
C HIS A 799 -18.89 13.37 -27.82
N GLU A 800 -19.71 14.43 -27.62
CA GLU A 800 -19.31 15.58 -26.79
C GLU A 800 -19.01 15.19 -25.33
N GLN A 801 -19.85 14.31 -24.77
CA GLN A 801 -19.67 13.84 -23.40
C GLN A 801 -18.48 12.87 -23.29
N ALA A 802 -18.23 12.08 -24.33
CA ALA A 802 -17.07 11.21 -24.43
C ALA A 802 -15.79 12.02 -24.49
N MET A 803 -15.70 13.01 -25.38
CA MET A 803 -14.53 13.90 -25.53
C MET A 803 -14.16 14.60 -24.22
N ALA A 804 -15.14 15.23 -23.56
CA ALA A 804 -14.89 15.93 -22.29
C ALA A 804 -14.35 15.00 -21.21
N LEU A 805 -14.83 13.74 -21.13
CA LEU A 805 -14.37 12.77 -20.17
C LEU A 805 -13.00 12.19 -20.53
N THR A 806 -12.74 11.94 -21.83
CA THR A 806 -11.45 11.44 -22.33
C THR A 806 -10.33 12.46 -22.05
N GLU A 807 -10.58 13.76 -22.26
CA GLU A 807 -9.63 14.81 -21.94
C GLU A 807 -9.33 14.89 -20.44
N ASP A 808 -10.33 14.77 -19.58
CA ASP A 808 -10.15 14.71 -18.12
C ASP A 808 -9.34 13.48 -17.71
N VAL A 809 -9.64 12.30 -18.24
CA VAL A 809 -8.91 11.04 -17.99
C VAL A 809 -7.45 11.15 -18.44
N TYR A 810 -7.20 11.63 -19.66
CA TYR A 810 -5.84 11.83 -20.18
C TYR A 810 -5.03 12.75 -19.29
N ASN A 811 -5.60 13.89 -18.87
CA ASN A 811 -4.92 14.83 -17.97
C ASN A 811 -4.62 14.22 -16.60
N ARG A 812 -5.55 13.46 -16.01
CA ARG A 812 -5.34 12.76 -14.73
C ARG A 812 -4.23 11.69 -14.82
N TYR A 813 -4.19 10.87 -15.86
CA TYR A 813 -3.13 9.90 -16.09
C TYR A 813 -1.78 10.56 -16.32
N ARG A 814 -1.73 11.62 -17.15
CA ARG A 814 -0.50 12.38 -17.41
C ARG A 814 0.08 13.00 -16.16
N LEU A 815 -0.75 13.62 -15.32
CA LEU A 815 -0.34 14.20 -14.04
C LEU A 815 0.13 13.15 -13.04
N ARG A 816 -0.48 11.95 -13.07
CA ARG A 816 -0.18 10.89 -12.13
C ARG A 816 1.07 10.09 -12.48
N HIS A 817 1.20 9.72 -13.74
CA HIS A 817 2.16 8.73 -14.22
C HIS A 817 3.22 9.30 -15.19
N GLY A 818 3.01 10.51 -15.69
CA GLY A 818 3.84 11.10 -16.76
C GLY A 818 3.40 10.66 -18.16
N GLU A 819 4.02 11.26 -19.19
CA GLU A 819 3.60 11.08 -20.60
C GLU A 819 3.93 9.70 -21.18
N GLY A 820 5.00 9.03 -20.71
CA GLY A 820 5.44 7.73 -21.23
C GLY A 820 4.79 6.50 -20.57
N HIS A 821 3.88 6.69 -19.61
CA HIS A 821 3.22 5.56 -18.95
C HIS A 821 2.13 4.95 -19.85
N LEU A 822 1.96 3.63 -19.76
CA LEU A 822 1.00 2.89 -20.59
C LEU A 822 -0.41 3.48 -20.56
N ASP A 823 -0.97 3.76 -19.39
CA ASP A 823 -2.32 4.33 -19.25
C ASP A 823 -2.43 5.71 -19.91
N THR A 824 -1.36 6.53 -19.84
CA THR A 824 -1.31 7.83 -20.51
C THR A 824 -1.27 7.67 -22.02
N VAL A 825 -0.45 6.76 -22.54
CA VAL A 825 -0.35 6.49 -23.98
C VAL A 825 -1.65 5.90 -24.52
N THR A 826 -2.29 5.02 -23.76
CA THR A 826 -3.60 4.46 -24.13
C THR A 826 -4.67 5.54 -24.21
N SER A 827 -4.77 6.41 -23.21
CA SER A 827 -5.73 7.54 -23.24
C SER A 827 -5.38 8.59 -24.31
N MET A 828 -4.13 8.68 -24.73
CA MET A 828 -3.71 9.49 -25.89
C MET A 828 -4.32 8.95 -27.20
N MET A 829 -4.39 7.62 -27.38
CA MET A 829 -5.06 7.02 -28.53
C MET A 829 -6.58 7.21 -28.47
N ASP A 830 -7.17 7.17 -27.29
CA ASP A 830 -8.60 7.53 -27.12
C ASP A 830 -8.82 8.99 -27.53
N MET A 831 -7.93 9.94 -27.15
CA MET A 831 -7.96 11.33 -27.61
C MET A 831 -7.89 11.46 -29.15
N CYS A 832 -7.02 10.67 -29.81
CA CYS A 832 -6.96 10.62 -31.27
C CYS A 832 -8.32 10.28 -31.87
N THR A 833 -8.98 9.25 -31.34
CA THR A 833 -10.29 8.79 -31.81
C THR A 833 -11.39 9.82 -31.53
N GLU A 834 -11.47 10.36 -30.32
CA GLU A 834 -12.48 11.37 -29.98
C GLU A 834 -12.34 12.67 -30.81
N LEU A 835 -11.12 13.19 -30.97
CA LEU A 835 -10.84 14.37 -31.77
C LEU A 835 -11.27 14.19 -33.24
N ARG A 836 -11.10 12.97 -33.79
CA ARG A 836 -11.57 12.61 -35.13
C ARG A 836 -13.10 12.68 -35.21
N HIS A 837 -13.82 12.14 -34.24
CA HIS A 837 -15.27 12.20 -34.16
C HIS A 837 -15.81 13.64 -33.99
N MET A 838 -15.00 14.52 -33.38
CA MET A 838 -15.32 15.95 -33.24
C MET A 838 -14.94 16.78 -34.47
N GLY A 839 -14.33 16.17 -35.51
CA GLY A 839 -13.88 16.86 -36.74
C GLY A 839 -12.53 17.58 -36.60
N GLU A 840 -11.84 17.45 -35.48
CA GLU A 840 -10.56 18.09 -35.20
C GLU A 840 -9.39 17.24 -35.74
N MET A 841 -9.37 17.06 -37.06
CA MET A 841 -8.53 16.09 -37.76
C MET A 841 -7.02 16.27 -37.53
N GLU A 842 -6.52 17.53 -37.53
CA GLU A 842 -5.09 17.81 -37.36
C GLU A 842 -4.61 17.47 -35.94
N LYS A 843 -5.44 17.77 -34.92
CA LYS A 843 -5.14 17.40 -33.55
C LYS A 843 -5.20 15.87 -33.36
N SER A 844 -6.18 15.21 -34.00
CA SER A 844 -6.29 13.74 -34.00
C SER A 844 -5.01 13.13 -34.60
N LEU A 845 -4.50 13.67 -35.69
CA LEU A 845 -3.25 13.22 -36.30
C LEU A 845 -2.05 13.35 -35.37
N ASP A 846 -1.90 14.49 -34.68
CA ASP A 846 -0.80 14.70 -33.73
C ASP A 846 -0.83 13.68 -32.59
N PHE A 847 -2.00 13.48 -31.99
CA PHE A 847 -2.18 12.49 -30.94
C PHE A 847 -1.94 11.06 -31.43
N GLY A 848 -2.41 10.71 -32.62
CA GLY A 848 -2.24 9.39 -33.23
C GLY A 848 -0.76 9.07 -33.52
N VAL A 849 -0.03 9.99 -34.16
CA VAL A 849 1.40 9.81 -34.45
C VAL A 849 2.23 9.66 -33.18
N ARG A 850 1.97 10.50 -32.19
CA ARG A 850 2.66 10.40 -30.88
C ARG A 850 2.30 9.10 -30.18
N GLY A 851 1.03 8.71 -30.17
CA GLY A 851 0.55 7.49 -29.53
C GLY A 851 1.17 6.23 -30.13
N VAL A 852 1.21 6.09 -31.46
CA VAL A 852 1.88 4.95 -32.13
C VAL A 852 3.36 4.89 -31.72
N ARG A 853 4.09 6.01 -31.83
CA ARG A 853 5.49 6.08 -31.47
C ARG A 853 5.76 5.69 -30.00
N ASP A 854 4.89 6.12 -29.10
CA ASP A 854 5.07 5.88 -27.67
C ASP A 854 4.62 4.47 -27.28
N PHE A 855 3.64 3.87 -27.97
CA PHE A 855 3.34 2.43 -27.85
C PHE A 855 4.51 1.55 -28.34
N GLU A 856 5.21 1.92 -29.43
CA GLU A 856 6.40 1.20 -29.91
C GLU A 856 7.58 1.24 -28.92
N LYS A 857 7.61 2.20 -27.99
CA LYS A 857 8.61 2.24 -26.92
C LYS A 857 8.24 1.34 -25.73
N VAL A 858 6.94 1.17 -25.47
CA VAL A 858 6.43 0.37 -24.35
C VAL A 858 6.37 -1.10 -24.72
N TYR A 859 5.92 -1.37 -25.94
CA TYR A 859 5.77 -2.71 -26.50
C TYR A 859 6.75 -2.94 -27.66
N TYR A 860 6.91 -4.19 -28.08
CA TYR A 860 7.64 -4.47 -29.30
C TYR A 860 6.77 -4.14 -30.56
N PRO A 861 7.39 -3.95 -31.75
CA PRO A 861 6.68 -3.39 -32.91
C PRO A 861 5.50 -4.18 -33.44
N THR A 862 5.41 -5.51 -33.21
CA THR A 862 4.29 -6.36 -33.66
C THR A 862 3.31 -6.70 -32.55
N HIS A 863 3.32 -5.95 -31.44
CA HIS A 863 2.33 -6.13 -30.38
C HIS A 863 0.94 -5.71 -30.84
N PRO A 864 -0.13 -6.48 -30.54
CA PRO A 864 -1.48 -6.15 -31.01
C PRO A 864 -1.92 -4.69 -30.75
N TYR A 865 -1.55 -4.09 -29.61
CA TYR A 865 -1.91 -2.71 -29.29
C TYR A 865 -1.19 -1.69 -30.16
N VAL A 866 0.04 -1.95 -30.61
CA VAL A 866 0.73 -1.12 -31.60
C VAL A 866 -0.02 -1.17 -32.94
N MET A 867 -0.44 -2.37 -33.34
CA MET A 867 -1.19 -2.58 -34.59
C MET A 867 -2.56 -1.91 -34.53
N ILE A 868 -3.26 -1.97 -33.40
CA ILE A 868 -4.52 -1.27 -33.16
C ILE A 868 -4.33 0.25 -33.30
N ALA A 869 -3.29 0.81 -32.70
CA ALA A 869 -2.96 2.22 -32.80
C ALA A 869 -2.69 2.64 -34.26
N MET A 870 -1.97 1.80 -35.03
CA MET A 870 -1.74 2.05 -36.46
C MET A 870 -3.04 2.02 -37.27
N SER A 871 -3.95 1.05 -37.00
CA SER A 871 -5.24 0.98 -37.68
C SER A 871 -6.11 2.22 -37.43
N ASN A 872 -6.16 2.69 -36.17
CA ASN A 872 -6.92 3.89 -35.82
C ASN A 872 -6.30 5.17 -36.42
N LEU A 873 -4.95 5.25 -36.48
CA LEU A 873 -4.25 6.36 -37.12
C LEU A 873 -4.49 6.36 -38.64
N ALA A 874 -4.55 5.17 -39.28
CA ALA A 874 -4.85 5.03 -40.72
C ALA A 874 -6.20 5.68 -41.07
N VAL A 875 -7.23 5.49 -40.26
CA VAL A 875 -8.53 6.14 -40.43
C VAL A 875 -8.41 7.67 -40.45
N THR A 876 -7.61 8.24 -39.53
CA THR A 876 -7.38 9.70 -39.50
C THR A 876 -6.63 10.19 -40.75
N ARG A 877 -5.63 9.41 -41.20
CA ARG A 877 -4.89 9.72 -42.47
C ARG A 877 -5.80 9.69 -43.67
N ARG A 878 -6.66 8.64 -43.79
CA ARG A 878 -7.66 8.55 -44.89
C ARG A 878 -8.57 9.77 -44.94
N LEU A 879 -9.11 10.19 -43.79
CA LEU A 879 -10.01 11.34 -43.70
C LEU A 879 -9.31 12.69 -44.02
N LEU A 880 -8.01 12.76 -43.90
CA LEU A 880 -7.17 13.90 -44.32
C LEU A 880 -6.75 13.81 -45.79
N GLY A 881 -7.08 12.74 -46.50
CA GLY A 881 -6.74 12.52 -47.90
C GLY A 881 -5.31 11.95 -48.14
N ASP A 882 -4.60 11.55 -47.08
CA ASP A 882 -3.31 10.90 -47.15
C ASP A 882 -3.49 9.38 -47.34
N LEU A 883 -3.99 9.00 -48.49
CA LEU A 883 -4.49 7.66 -48.79
C LEU A 883 -3.38 6.61 -48.88
N ASP A 884 -2.20 6.97 -49.40
CA ASP A 884 -1.07 6.05 -49.52
C ASP A 884 -0.54 5.65 -48.14
N GLU A 885 -0.39 6.62 -47.22
CA GLU A 885 0.05 6.35 -45.85
C GLU A 885 -1.05 5.62 -45.03
N ALA A 886 -2.33 5.94 -45.24
CA ALA A 886 -3.44 5.21 -44.63
C ALA A 886 -3.40 3.73 -44.98
N ARG A 887 -3.26 3.40 -46.28
CA ARG A 887 -3.11 2.04 -46.78
C ARG A 887 -1.89 1.35 -46.18
N ASN A 888 -0.73 1.98 -46.15
CA ASN A 888 0.51 1.43 -45.60
C ASN A 888 0.32 1.05 -44.11
N LEU A 889 -0.27 1.95 -43.31
CA LEU A 889 -0.57 1.69 -41.91
C LEU A 889 -1.56 0.56 -41.73
N SER A 890 -2.65 0.51 -42.50
CA SER A 890 -3.65 -0.54 -42.44
C SER A 890 -3.12 -1.90 -42.87
N GLU A 891 -2.31 -1.99 -43.93
CA GLU A 891 -1.65 -3.24 -44.36
C GLU A 891 -0.71 -3.76 -43.27
N ARG A 892 0.11 -2.89 -42.66
CA ARG A 892 0.98 -3.24 -41.54
C ARG A 892 0.17 -3.70 -40.32
N ALA A 893 -0.92 -3.00 -40.00
CA ALA A 893 -1.79 -3.34 -38.88
C ALA A 893 -2.42 -4.73 -39.05
N VAL A 894 -2.98 -5.02 -40.21
CA VAL A 894 -3.58 -6.33 -40.53
C VAL A 894 -2.52 -7.42 -40.48
N ALA A 895 -1.36 -7.23 -41.10
CA ALA A 895 -0.28 -8.21 -41.12
C ALA A 895 0.24 -8.50 -39.71
N GLY A 896 0.48 -7.45 -38.89
CA GLY A 896 0.99 -7.61 -37.53
C GLY A 896 -0.03 -8.24 -36.57
N LEU A 897 -1.34 -7.93 -36.72
CA LEU A 897 -2.39 -8.61 -35.98
C LEU A 897 -2.45 -10.11 -36.31
N LEU A 898 -2.35 -10.50 -37.60
CA LEU A 898 -2.36 -11.87 -38.04
C LEU A 898 -1.15 -12.71 -37.60
N GLU A 899 -0.03 -12.07 -37.19
CA GLU A 899 1.08 -12.78 -36.55
C GLU A 899 0.73 -13.36 -35.19
N ARG A 900 -0.23 -12.78 -34.51
CA ARG A 900 -0.59 -13.07 -33.11
C ARG A 900 -2.01 -13.54 -32.90
N LEU A 901 -2.93 -13.12 -33.77
CA LEU A 901 -4.35 -13.35 -33.65
C LEU A 901 -4.85 -14.18 -34.86
N THR A 902 -5.99 -14.84 -34.70
CA THR A 902 -6.64 -15.57 -35.79
C THR A 902 -7.34 -14.63 -36.76
N GLU A 903 -7.62 -15.08 -37.96
CA GLU A 903 -8.36 -14.33 -38.97
C GLU A 903 -9.77 -13.90 -38.51
N ASP A 904 -10.38 -14.67 -37.60
CA ASP A 904 -11.72 -14.44 -37.07
C ASP A 904 -11.71 -13.55 -35.82
N HIS A 905 -10.54 -13.10 -35.36
CA HIS A 905 -10.47 -12.24 -34.17
C HIS A 905 -11.09 -10.87 -34.46
N PRO A 906 -11.95 -10.32 -33.58
CA PRO A 906 -12.65 -9.04 -33.82
C PRO A 906 -11.73 -7.88 -34.21
N TYR A 907 -10.54 -7.77 -33.62
CA TYR A 907 -9.57 -6.75 -33.99
C TYR A 907 -9.06 -6.88 -35.43
N VAL A 908 -8.86 -8.12 -35.90
CA VAL A 908 -8.47 -8.38 -37.30
C VAL A 908 -9.60 -7.99 -38.23
N LEU A 909 -10.84 -8.34 -37.90
CA LEU A 909 -12.01 -8.04 -38.70
C LEU A 909 -12.22 -6.52 -38.87
N VAL A 910 -12.08 -5.74 -37.81
CA VAL A 910 -12.17 -4.26 -37.87
C VAL A 910 -11.00 -3.68 -38.68
N ALA A 911 -9.75 -4.15 -38.46
CA ALA A 911 -8.61 -3.66 -39.21
C ALA A 911 -8.77 -3.94 -40.72
N ARG A 912 -9.32 -5.12 -41.11
CA ARG A 912 -9.65 -5.46 -42.51
C ARG A 912 -10.72 -4.56 -43.10
N THR A 913 -11.75 -4.19 -42.33
CA THR A 913 -12.79 -3.22 -42.74
C THR A 913 -12.19 -1.84 -43.04
N ASN A 914 -11.24 -1.40 -42.18
CA ASN A 914 -10.55 -0.12 -42.40
C ASN A 914 -9.64 -0.19 -43.64
N LEU A 915 -8.92 -1.31 -43.85
CA LEU A 915 -8.11 -1.51 -45.09
C LEU A 915 -8.98 -1.53 -46.34
N ALA A 916 -10.15 -2.22 -46.31
CA ALA A 916 -11.09 -2.21 -47.43
C ALA A 916 -11.55 -0.77 -47.75
N SER A 917 -11.78 0.03 -46.73
CA SER A 917 -12.13 1.45 -46.88
C SER A 917 -11.00 2.27 -47.51
N ASP A 918 -9.73 2.01 -47.14
CA ASP A 918 -8.57 2.67 -47.75
C ASP A 918 -8.44 2.29 -49.23
N LEU A 919 -8.65 1.01 -49.58
CA LEU A 919 -8.61 0.55 -50.95
C LEU A 919 -9.72 1.16 -51.82
N ALA A 920 -10.93 1.28 -51.30
CA ALA A 920 -12.06 1.91 -52.01
C ALA A 920 -11.77 3.38 -52.31
N GLU A 921 -11.26 4.14 -51.36
CA GLU A 921 -10.90 5.55 -51.55
C GLU A 921 -9.71 5.74 -52.53
N LEU A 922 -8.81 4.76 -52.63
CA LEU A 922 -7.73 4.71 -53.63
C LEU A 922 -8.23 4.33 -55.04
N GLY A 923 -9.54 4.09 -55.24
CA GLY A 923 -10.13 3.71 -56.50
C GLY A 923 -9.95 2.23 -56.86
N GLU A 924 -9.82 1.35 -55.86
CA GLU A 924 -9.69 -0.11 -56.00
C GLU A 924 -10.95 -0.81 -55.44
N PRO A 925 -12.18 -0.50 -55.89
CA PRO A 925 -13.44 -1.01 -55.28
C PRO A 925 -13.61 -2.53 -55.41
N GLU A 926 -13.03 -3.18 -56.44
CA GLU A 926 -13.05 -4.63 -56.60
C GLU A 926 -12.29 -5.34 -55.45
N LYS A 927 -11.15 -4.77 -55.05
CA LYS A 927 -10.39 -5.32 -53.92
C LYS A 927 -11.12 -5.04 -52.59
N ALA A 928 -11.66 -3.84 -52.41
CA ALA A 928 -12.43 -3.47 -51.24
C ALA A 928 -13.60 -4.43 -51.04
N ARG A 929 -14.39 -4.70 -52.09
CA ARG A 929 -15.50 -5.64 -52.10
C ARG A 929 -15.07 -7.06 -51.65
N LEU A 930 -13.96 -7.59 -52.17
CA LEU A 930 -13.47 -8.89 -51.78
C LEU A 930 -13.09 -8.97 -50.27
N TYR A 931 -12.48 -7.92 -49.76
CA TYR A 931 -12.15 -7.81 -48.32
C TYR A 931 -13.43 -7.72 -47.48
N ASP A 932 -14.40 -6.90 -47.88
CA ASP A 932 -15.63 -6.69 -47.11
C ASP A 932 -16.57 -7.90 -47.19
N GLU A 933 -16.64 -8.65 -48.31
CA GLU A 933 -17.37 -9.94 -48.42
C GLU A 933 -16.84 -11.00 -47.44
N ASP A 934 -15.53 -11.24 -47.47
CA ASP A 934 -14.90 -12.20 -46.53
C ASP A 934 -15.05 -11.73 -45.08
N THR A 935 -14.82 -10.46 -44.81
CA THR A 935 -14.96 -9.87 -43.44
C THR A 935 -16.40 -9.95 -42.95
N LEU A 936 -17.41 -9.69 -43.79
CA LEU A 936 -18.82 -9.80 -43.46
C LEU A 936 -19.21 -11.25 -43.08
N ALA A 937 -18.74 -12.24 -43.85
CA ALA A 937 -19.00 -13.62 -43.56
C ALA A 937 -18.41 -14.03 -42.21
N ARG A 938 -17.16 -13.66 -41.94
CA ARG A 938 -16.46 -13.95 -40.69
C ARG A 938 -17.09 -13.17 -39.48
N SER A 939 -17.37 -11.88 -39.62
CA SER A 939 -18.03 -11.07 -38.58
C SER A 939 -19.42 -11.61 -38.22
N THR A 940 -20.18 -12.06 -39.23
CA THR A 940 -21.49 -12.69 -39.00
C THR A 940 -21.36 -13.97 -38.17
N ALA A 941 -20.33 -14.78 -38.44
CA ALA A 941 -20.09 -16.03 -37.71
C ALA A 941 -19.59 -15.79 -36.29
N THR A 942 -18.75 -14.75 -36.06
CA THR A 942 -18.09 -14.48 -34.78
C THR A 942 -18.91 -13.60 -33.86
N LEU A 943 -19.46 -12.50 -34.40
CA LEU A 943 -20.15 -11.44 -33.61
C LEU A 943 -21.67 -11.51 -33.77
N GLY A 944 -22.15 -12.13 -34.84
CA GLY A 944 -23.57 -12.16 -35.21
C GLY A 944 -23.94 -11.09 -36.26
N ALA A 945 -25.04 -11.35 -36.99
CA ALA A 945 -25.53 -10.53 -38.13
C ALA A 945 -25.98 -9.13 -37.70
N GLU A 946 -26.50 -8.99 -36.49
CA GLU A 946 -27.01 -7.72 -35.92
C GLU A 946 -25.96 -6.93 -35.12
N HIS A 947 -24.70 -7.43 -35.03
CA HIS A 947 -23.66 -6.70 -34.30
C HIS A 947 -23.31 -5.39 -35.05
N PRO A 948 -23.17 -4.23 -34.38
CA PRO A 948 -22.87 -2.96 -35.03
C PRO A 948 -21.68 -2.97 -35.99
N SER A 949 -20.59 -3.67 -35.58
CA SER A 949 -19.41 -3.83 -36.48
C SER A 949 -19.73 -4.67 -37.72
N THR A 950 -20.54 -5.71 -37.63
CA THR A 950 -20.99 -6.53 -38.76
C THR A 950 -21.88 -5.69 -39.72
N LEU A 951 -22.75 -4.86 -39.14
CA LEU A 951 -23.58 -3.95 -39.91
C LEU A 951 -22.76 -2.85 -40.60
N ALA A 952 -21.68 -2.37 -39.99
CA ALA A 952 -20.75 -1.42 -40.61
C ALA A 952 -20.06 -2.01 -41.84
N VAL A 953 -19.60 -3.28 -41.75
CA VAL A 953 -19.02 -3.98 -42.92
C VAL A 953 -20.08 -4.18 -44.03
N ALA A 954 -21.30 -4.60 -43.66
CA ALA A 954 -22.38 -4.78 -44.62
C ALA A 954 -22.77 -3.47 -45.34
N HIS A 955 -22.75 -2.34 -44.59
CA HIS A 955 -22.96 -1.04 -45.15
C HIS A 955 -21.86 -0.64 -46.13
N ASN A 956 -20.55 -0.83 -45.75
CA ASN A 956 -19.42 -0.54 -46.64
C ASN A 956 -19.47 -1.39 -47.92
N LEU A 957 -19.76 -2.68 -47.80
CA LEU A 957 -19.97 -3.56 -48.94
C LEU A 957 -21.08 -3.06 -49.87
N SER A 958 -22.18 -2.52 -49.37
CA SER A 958 -23.25 -1.96 -50.21
C SER A 958 -22.76 -0.76 -51.04
N ILE A 959 -21.84 0.04 -50.48
CA ILE A 959 -21.20 1.14 -51.18
C ILE A 959 -20.27 0.61 -52.28
N ASP A 960 -19.47 -0.42 -52.02
CA ASP A 960 -18.57 -1.01 -52.98
C ASP A 960 -19.32 -1.63 -54.15
N LEU A 961 -20.40 -2.38 -53.90
CA LEU A 961 -21.29 -2.92 -54.90
C LEU A 961 -21.87 -1.85 -55.82
N ASN A 962 -22.29 -0.70 -55.23
CA ASN A 962 -22.80 0.39 -56.00
C ASN A 962 -21.72 1.06 -56.88
N LEU A 963 -20.50 1.24 -56.36
CA LEU A 963 -19.34 1.75 -57.13
C LEU A 963 -19.01 0.84 -58.30
N LEU A 964 -19.26 -0.46 -58.20
CA LEU A 964 -19.05 -1.47 -59.24
C LEU A 964 -20.25 -1.65 -60.21
N GLY A 965 -21.30 -0.84 -60.05
CA GLY A 965 -22.49 -0.87 -60.90
C GLY A 965 -23.50 -1.99 -60.56
N GLN A 966 -23.32 -2.70 -59.45
CA GLN A 966 -24.24 -3.74 -58.93
C GLN A 966 -25.37 -3.07 -58.10
N SER A 967 -26.06 -2.08 -58.67
CA SER A 967 -26.90 -1.17 -57.89
C SER A 967 -28.15 -1.82 -57.27
N GLU A 968 -28.70 -2.89 -57.88
CA GLU A 968 -29.84 -3.63 -57.28
C GLU A 968 -29.46 -4.35 -56.00
N GLU A 969 -28.35 -5.11 -56.04
CA GLU A 969 -27.82 -5.85 -54.87
C GLU A 969 -27.38 -4.86 -53.78
N ALA A 970 -26.71 -3.79 -54.17
CA ALA A 970 -26.33 -2.69 -53.30
C ALA A 970 -27.51 -2.10 -52.54
N ALA A 971 -28.61 -1.77 -53.23
CA ALA A 971 -29.82 -1.19 -52.66
C ALA A 971 -30.50 -2.14 -51.65
N ILE A 972 -30.57 -3.44 -51.98
CA ILE A 972 -31.17 -4.42 -51.08
C ILE A 972 -30.35 -4.54 -49.81
N LEU A 973 -29.01 -4.66 -49.90
CA LEU A 973 -28.11 -4.79 -48.77
C LEU A 973 -28.13 -3.51 -47.94
N HIS A 974 -28.06 -2.35 -48.55
CA HIS A 974 -28.14 -1.05 -47.88
C HIS A 974 -29.46 -0.89 -47.11
N ALA A 975 -30.62 -1.11 -47.73
CA ALA A 975 -31.91 -0.96 -47.05
C ALA A 975 -32.04 -1.91 -45.83
N LYS A 976 -31.61 -3.15 -45.97
CA LYS A 976 -31.58 -4.11 -44.85
C LYS A 976 -30.69 -3.62 -43.73
N THR A 977 -29.46 -3.19 -44.06
CA THR A 977 -28.46 -2.79 -43.07
C THR A 977 -28.87 -1.51 -42.34
N ALA A 978 -29.40 -0.51 -43.05
CA ALA A 978 -29.89 0.74 -42.46
C ALA A 978 -31.05 0.47 -41.48
N ALA A 979 -31.98 -0.42 -41.86
CA ALA A 979 -33.06 -0.84 -40.96
C ALA A 979 -32.57 -1.54 -39.70
N SER A 980 -31.59 -2.46 -39.84
CA SER A 980 -30.99 -3.12 -38.68
C SER A 980 -30.22 -2.15 -37.77
N LEU A 981 -29.47 -1.19 -38.33
CA LEU A 981 -28.78 -0.15 -37.53
C LEU A 981 -29.79 0.71 -36.76
N ALA A 982 -30.93 1.08 -37.37
CA ALA A 982 -31.98 1.83 -36.69
C ALA A 982 -32.60 1.05 -35.50
N VAL A 983 -32.75 -0.27 -35.64
CA VAL A 983 -33.25 -1.15 -34.57
C VAL A 983 -32.25 -1.28 -33.43
N VAL A 984 -30.96 -1.54 -33.76
CA VAL A 984 -29.92 -1.85 -32.77
C VAL A 984 -29.41 -0.59 -32.05
N LEU A 985 -29.16 0.49 -32.77
CA LEU A 985 -28.52 1.70 -32.23
C LEU A 985 -29.51 2.87 -32.05
N GLY A 986 -30.66 2.80 -32.70
CA GLY A 986 -31.63 3.89 -32.77
C GLY A 986 -31.46 4.79 -33.99
N GLU A 987 -32.57 5.46 -34.41
CA GLU A 987 -32.58 6.31 -35.62
C GLU A 987 -31.65 7.54 -35.52
N ALA A 988 -31.51 8.09 -34.31
CA ALA A 988 -30.69 9.28 -34.05
C ALA A 988 -29.19 8.98 -33.86
N HIS A 989 -28.81 7.72 -33.85
CA HIS A 989 -27.40 7.35 -33.61
C HIS A 989 -26.54 7.78 -34.81
N PRO A 990 -25.34 8.37 -34.62
CA PRO A 990 -24.49 8.88 -35.73
C PRO A 990 -24.22 7.85 -36.81
N ALA A 991 -23.99 6.57 -36.45
CA ALA A 991 -23.78 5.50 -37.43
C ALA A 991 -25.01 5.22 -38.28
N THR A 992 -26.21 5.27 -37.71
CA THR A 992 -27.50 5.13 -38.44
C THR A 992 -27.71 6.31 -39.37
N VAL A 993 -27.46 7.53 -38.93
CA VAL A 993 -27.56 8.75 -39.73
C VAL A 993 -26.56 8.73 -40.89
N ALA A 994 -25.30 8.34 -40.64
CA ALA A 994 -24.27 8.23 -41.69
C ALA A 994 -24.64 7.15 -42.73
N ALA A 995 -25.14 5.99 -42.27
CA ALA A 995 -25.63 4.96 -43.19
C ALA A 995 -26.78 5.45 -44.09
N ASN A 996 -27.75 6.15 -43.51
CA ASN A 996 -28.85 6.73 -44.29
C ASN A 996 -28.38 7.81 -45.30
N GLN A 997 -27.24 8.45 -45.04
CA GLN A 997 -26.58 9.40 -45.93
C GLN A 997 -25.63 8.74 -46.94
N ASN A 998 -25.52 7.41 -46.90
CA ASN A 998 -24.60 6.60 -47.70
C ASN A 998 -23.13 6.98 -47.50
N VAL A 999 -22.77 7.37 -46.29
CA VAL A 999 -21.40 7.67 -45.87
C VAL A 999 -20.73 6.39 -45.35
N ARG A 1000 -19.56 6.08 -45.91
CA ARG A 1000 -18.76 4.87 -45.51
C ARG A 1000 -18.46 4.87 -44.00
N ALA A 1001 -18.70 3.75 -43.36
CA ALA A 1001 -18.48 3.58 -41.95
C ALA A 1001 -16.97 3.47 -41.64
N ASN A 1002 -16.51 4.20 -40.63
CA ASN A 1002 -15.21 4.05 -40.00
C ASN A 1002 -15.37 3.28 -38.69
N VAL A 1003 -14.54 2.25 -38.46
CA VAL A 1003 -14.67 1.42 -37.28
C VAL A 1003 -13.40 1.55 -36.42
N ASP A 1004 -13.59 1.90 -35.16
CA ASP A 1004 -12.52 2.06 -34.21
C ASP A 1004 -12.29 0.81 -33.38
N ILE A 1005 -11.03 0.47 -33.17
CA ILE A 1005 -10.61 -0.57 -32.25
C ILE A 1005 -10.19 0.08 -30.92
N ASP A 1006 -10.87 -0.27 -29.85
CA ASP A 1006 -10.57 0.22 -28.53
C ASP A 1006 -9.61 -0.74 -27.82
N THR A 1007 -8.48 -0.21 -27.33
CA THR A 1007 -7.58 -0.97 -26.47
C THR A 1007 -8.27 -1.25 -25.14
N MET A 1008 -8.31 -2.50 -24.75
CA MET A 1008 -8.93 -2.90 -23.49
C MET A 1008 -8.05 -2.51 -22.32
N GLN A 1009 -8.66 -2.13 -21.21
CA GLN A 1009 -7.94 -1.82 -19.98
C GLN A 1009 -7.58 -3.11 -19.26
N LEU A 1010 -6.36 -3.18 -18.76
CA LEU A 1010 -5.75 -4.33 -18.09
C LEU A 1010 -5.91 -4.26 -16.58
#